data_1823fa6cbc60ddeb894e4e16b4ab35c6
#
_entry.id   1823fa6cbc60ddeb894e4e16b4ab35c6
#
_cell.length_a   1.000
_cell.length_b   1.000
_cell.length_c   1.000
_cell.angle_alpha   90.00
_cell.angle_beta   90.00
_cell.angle_gamma   90.00
#
_symmetry.space_group_name_H-M   'P 1'
#
loop_
_entity.id
_entity.type
_entity.pdbx_description
1 polymer ?
#
loop_
_entity_poly.entity_id
_entity_poly.type
_entity_poly.pdbx_seq_one_letter_code
_entity_poly.pdbx_strand_id
1 'polypeptide(L)'
;MFNHNQFLKWGNDKFNLVFDSYQGTIMSMILADDPYKMNFVGEIGNWGRIVSENRLTRFSYRLNKSDVVREMELMSFNMTEDKVVSVYSNMALEVTVTRYFNEKGNLCERYVMKNLRECDYYSEYGNFAIEVPFNDRYTFAEECMTNRCNTHIWCGHTSTYINALKMGDSDKNLGLVVTEGSFGSYSVRDVQTNVRGIFSLNADHFALLPGEEYTIAWEIFPHEGTEDFYKKLEEYPTYVGIDAEHYTVFENEEIKFSVSLDAENAEITLDEEPIPFEKKDGKLAVSYKPKRLGEHRFDITADGVHTYTEFFVSEELYTVVRKRINYVIKHQQCERKNSPLYGAYLIYDTKAKHQYCDEVLGDHNACRERVGMGLMIARYLQEHPDERMMESLMKYVDFVKREFYEESTGEVFNNAGKDRSVIRLYNAPWITSLLTELYYLTGDKQNLHNVVKIFETYYAGGGAHFYPNGLSPYRTLKAFDQAGMAEEGKKIFDFFVTHTDNMIKVGPAYPKHEVNYEQTIVTPAATFISEMGKYTGDEKYTVGARDHIINLERFGGKQPSFHLYDTPIRFWDGYWFGKKRLWGDVFPHYWSCLSARSFTAFGDISGDVKYKKMAEENMRNCLCLFTPDGRGSAAYMYPHTCNGIDGEFYDVWANDQDFALYFAMMDGIFE
;
A
#
# COMPACT_ATOMS: atom_id res chain seq x y z
N MET A 1 40.12 -30.98 -14.12
CA MET A 1 39.82 -29.53 -14.14
C MET A 1 38.36 -29.41 -14.45
N PHE A 2 37.53 -29.20 -13.44
CA PHE A 2 36.12 -28.93 -13.67
C PHE A 2 35.97 -27.43 -13.97
N ASN A 3 35.84 -27.12 -15.26
CA ASN A 3 35.51 -25.78 -15.69
C ASN A 3 33.97 -25.62 -15.62
N HIS A 4 33.42 -25.55 -14.40
CA HIS A 4 32.03 -25.28 -14.22
C HIS A 4 31.85 -23.75 -14.18
N ASN A 5 31.32 -23.18 -15.28
CA ASN A 5 30.76 -21.84 -15.24
C ASN A 5 29.65 -21.85 -14.20
N GLN A 6 29.79 -21.08 -13.13
CA GLN A 6 28.76 -20.96 -12.08
C GLN A 6 27.45 -20.42 -12.67
N PHE A 7 27.55 -19.46 -13.59
CA PHE A 7 26.38 -18.78 -14.17
C PHE A 7 26.09 -19.32 -15.56
N LEU A 8 24.93 -19.96 -15.72
CA LEU A 8 24.48 -20.61 -16.95
C LEU A 8 23.31 -19.86 -17.56
N LYS A 9 23.37 -19.57 -18.84
CA LYS A 9 22.31 -18.91 -19.60
C LYS A 9 21.36 -19.96 -20.17
N TRP A 10 20.07 -19.68 -20.09
CA TRP A 10 19.00 -20.47 -20.68
C TRP A 10 17.81 -19.55 -21.02
N GLY A 11 17.03 -19.86 -22.05
CA GLY A 11 15.92 -18.98 -22.43
C GLY A 11 15.28 -19.40 -23.75
N ASN A 12 14.36 -18.58 -24.17
CA ASN A 12 13.64 -18.69 -25.45
C ASN A 12 13.44 -17.30 -26.08
N ASP A 13 12.49 -17.16 -26.99
CA ASP A 13 12.12 -15.91 -27.64
C ASP A 13 11.48 -14.88 -26.70
N LYS A 14 10.92 -15.30 -25.55
CA LYS A 14 10.30 -14.43 -24.55
C LYS A 14 11.19 -14.11 -23.36
N PHE A 15 12.05 -15.04 -22.96
CA PHE A 15 12.83 -14.97 -21.71
C PHE A 15 14.32 -15.16 -21.92
N ASN A 16 15.12 -14.34 -21.25
CA ASN A 16 16.54 -14.55 -21.03
C ASN A 16 16.77 -14.80 -19.55
N LEU A 17 17.19 -16.00 -19.18
CA LEU A 17 17.43 -16.44 -17.81
C LEU A 17 18.90 -16.69 -17.56
N VAL A 18 19.34 -16.43 -16.32
CA VAL A 18 20.66 -16.82 -15.83
C VAL A 18 20.48 -17.61 -14.54
N PHE A 19 21.03 -18.80 -14.49
CA PHE A 19 21.02 -19.68 -13.32
C PHE A 19 22.35 -19.63 -12.57
N ASP A 20 22.27 -19.69 -11.23
CA ASP A 20 23.38 -20.08 -10.39
C ASP A 20 23.36 -21.62 -10.26
N SER A 21 24.28 -22.29 -10.94
CA SER A 21 24.37 -23.77 -10.94
C SER A 21 24.79 -24.36 -9.59
N TYR A 22 25.36 -23.56 -8.68
CA TYR A 22 25.74 -24.01 -7.33
C TYR A 22 24.60 -23.92 -6.33
N GLN A 23 23.58 -23.08 -6.62
CA GLN A 23 22.38 -22.96 -5.81
C GLN A 23 21.14 -23.55 -6.50
N GLY A 24 21.20 -23.81 -7.82
CA GLY A 24 20.07 -24.31 -8.59
C GLY A 24 18.95 -23.32 -8.81
N THR A 25 19.21 -22.03 -8.61
CA THR A 25 18.24 -20.92 -8.57
C THR A 25 18.41 -19.97 -9.74
N ILE A 26 17.39 -19.15 -10.03
CA ILE A 26 17.47 -18.12 -11.07
C ILE A 26 18.01 -16.81 -10.46
N MET A 27 19.09 -16.28 -11.06
CA MET A 27 19.71 -15.01 -10.68
C MET A 27 19.23 -13.85 -11.51
N SER A 28 18.76 -14.12 -12.73
CA SER A 28 18.28 -13.09 -13.64
C SER A 28 17.15 -13.63 -14.50
N MET A 29 16.10 -12.83 -14.63
CA MET A 29 14.94 -13.08 -15.47
C MET A 29 14.60 -11.78 -16.21
N ILE A 30 14.88 -11.76 -17.51
CA ILE A 30 14.73 -10.58 -18.37
C ILE A 30 13.80 -10.96 -19.51
N LEU A 31 12.81 -10.11 -19.82
CA LEU A 31 12.00 -10.25 -21.02
C LEU A 31 12.85 -9.91 -22.25
N ALA A 32 12.83 -10.79 -23.27
CA ALA A 32 13.74 -10.70 -24.42
C ALA A 32 13.56 -9.41 -25.21
N ASP A 33 12.32 -8.91 -25.30
CA ASP A 33 11.92 -7.71 -26.03
C ASP A 33 11.83 -6.43 -25.15
N ASP A 34 12.24 -6.49 -23.87
CA ASP A 34 12.29 -5.29 -23.02
C ASP A 34 13.45 -4.37 -23.47
N PRO A 35 13.16 -3.12 -23.92
CA PRO A 35 14.21 -2.19 -24.36
C PRO A 35 15.18 -1.81 -23.25
N TYR A 36 14.77 -1.84 -21.99
CA TYR A 36 15.60 -1.54 -20.84
C TYR A 36 16.29 -2.77 -20.27
N LYS A 37 15.94 -3.98 -20.72
CA LYS A 37 16.47 -5.26 -20.24
C LYS A 37 16.43 -5.38 -18.71
N MET A 38 15.30 -4.94 -18.12
CA MET A 38 15.09 -4.99 -16.70
C MET A 38 15.17 -6.44 -16.21
N ASN A 39 15.97 -6.67 -15.18
CA ASN A 39 15.98 -7.93 -14.47
C ASN A 39 14.85 -7.92 -13.42
N PHE A 40 13.85 -8.80 -13.56
CA PHE A 40 12.75 -8.94 -12.60
C PHE A 40 13.20 -9.58 -11.28
N VAL A 41 14.32 -10.30 -11.27
CA VAL A 41 14.90 -10.82 -10.02
C VAL A 41 15.66 -9.70 -9.32
N GLY A 42 15.34 -9.46 -8.05
CA GLY A 42 15.99 -8.42 -7.25
C GLY A 42 17.49 -8.66 -7.04
N GLU A 43 18.19 -7.61 -6.65
CA GLU A 43 19.63 -7.67 -6.36
C GLU A 43 19.96 -8.49 -5.11
N ILE A 44 18.96 -8.75 -4.27
CA ILE A 44 19.07 -9.55 -3.05
C ILE A 44 18.21 -10.79 -3.18
N GLY A 45 18.72 -11.93 -2.72
CA GLY A 45 18.03 -13.22 -2.80
C GLY A 45 18.15 -13.89 -4.17
N ASN A 46 17.67 -15.12 -4.23
CA ASN A 46 17.70 -15.94 -5.42
C ASN A 46 16.30 -16.52 -5.66
N TRP A 47 15.82 -16.41 -6.88
CA TRP A 47 14.49 -16.89 -7.28
C TRP A 47 14.39 -18.43 -7.20
N GLY A 48 13.35 -18.89 -6.51
CA GLY A 48 13.09 -20.31 -6.34
C GLY A 48 13.90 -20.96 -5.22
N ARG A 49 14.47 -20.17 -4.30
CA ARG A 49 15.05 -20.70 -3.07
C ARG A 49 13.95 -21.26 -2.18
N ILE A 50 14.19 -22.47 -1.67
CA ILE A 50 13.22 -23.18 -0.82
C ILE A 50 13.59 -22.96 0.64
N VAL A 51 12.62 -22.54 1.43
CA VAL A 51 12.73 -22.38 2.89
C VAL A 51 11.83 -23.44 3.54
N SER A 52 12.41 -24.28 4.39
CA SER A 52 11.65 -25.30 5.11
C SER A 52 12.04 -25.25 6.59
N GLU A 53 11.06 -25.02 7.46
CA GLU A 53 11.25 -25.20 8.90
C GLU A 53 11.24 -26.69 9.26
N ASN A 54 12.38 -27.20 9.68
CA ASN A 54 12.49 -28.60 10.09
C ASN A 54 12.34 -28.73 11.61
N ARG A 55 11.14 -29.03 12.09
CA ARG A 55 10.86 -29.31 13.52
C ARG A 55 11.31 -30.72 13.93
N LEU A 56 12.52 -31.16 13.53
CA LEU A 56 13.05 -32.46 13.89
C LEU A 56 13.33 -32.69 15.38
N THR A 57 13.19 -31.66 16.21
CA THR A 57 13.51 -31.77 17.62
C THR A 57 12.36 -31.37 18.53
N ARG A 58 11.36 -32.26 18.66
CA ARG A 58 10.44 -32.26 19.80
C ARG A 58 11.12 -32.24 21.18
N PHE A 59 12.44 -32.36 21.24
CA PHE A 59 13.21 -32.45 22.46
C PHE A 59 13.98 -31.18 22.89
N SER A 60 14.05 -30.15 22.07
CA SER A 60 14.70 -28.91 22.50
C SER A 60 13.69 -27.82 22.83
N TYR A 61 13.29 -27.76 24.07
CA TYR A 61 12.46 -26.71 24.66
C TYR A 61 13.13 -25.30 24.65
N ARG A 62 14.25 -25.12 23.98
CA ARG A 62 15.09 -23.91 24.05
C ARG A 62 15.66 -23.40 22.72
N LEU A 63 15.16 -23.86 21.57
CA LEU A 63 15.60 -23.27 20.30
C LEU A 63 14.84 -21.98 20.04
N ASN A 64 15.59 -20.90 19.81
CA ASN A 64 15.02 -19.66 19.28
C ASN A 64 14.42 -19.93 17.89
N LYS A 65 13.36 -19.20 17.50
CA LYS A 65 12.75 -19.31 16.16
C LYS A 65 13.78 -19.22 15.02
N SER A 66 14.87 -18.48 15.20
CA SER A 66 15.98 -18.34 14.25
C SER A 66 16.81 -19.61 14.02
N ASP A 67 16.76 -20.58 14.94
CA ASP A 67 17.59 -21.78 14.88
C ASP A 67 16.93 -22.95 14.12
N VAL A 68 15.69 -22.75 13.65
CA VAL A 68 14.84 -23.81 13.08
C VAL A 68 14.77 -23.76 11.55
N VAL A 69 15.12 -22.62 10.93
CA VAL A 69 15.14 -22.48 9.46
C VAL A 69 16.37 -23.18 8.91
N ARG A 70 16.19 -24.36 8.34
CA ARG A 70 17.24 -25.04 7.59
C ARG A 70 17.01 -24.86 6.10
N GLU A 71 18.02 -24.37 5.43
CA GLU A 71 18.05 -24.30 3.98
C GLU A 71 18.07 -25.72 3.42
N MET A 72 17.40 -25.91 2.28
CA MET A 72 17.52 -27.13 1.50
C MET A 72 18.86 -27.10 0.78
N GLU A 73 19.63 -28.20 0.85
CA GLU A 73 20.90 -28.33 0.16
C GLU A 73 20.69 -28.83 -1.28
N LEU A 74 21.36 -28.17 -2.24
CA LEU A 74 21.35 -28.65 -3.64
C LEU A 74 22.11 -29.92 -3.79
N MET A 75 21.43 -31.00 -4.17
CA MET A 75 22.02 -32.35 -4.39
C MET A 75 22.47 -32.54 -5.83
N SER A 76 21.72 -32.00 -6.78
CA SER A 76 22.08 -32.06 -8.20
C SER A 76 21.47 -30.92 -8.99
N PHE A 77 22.16 -30.51 -10.05
CA PHE A 77 21.71 -29.54 -11.04
C PHE A 77 21.99 -30.06 -12.44
N ASN A 78 20.96 -30.11 -13.28
CA ASN A 78 21.10 -30.55 -14.67
C ASN A 78 20.34 -29.59 -15.59
N MET A 79 21.00 -29.08 -16.60
CA MET A 79 20.43 -28.16 -17.61
C MET A 79 20.58 -28.78 -19.00
N THR A 80 19.47 -28.86 -19.73
CA THR A 80 19.39 -29.26 -21.14
C THR A 80 18.78 -28.10 -21.95
N GLU A 81 18.65 -28.29 -23.27
CA GLU A 81 17.95 -27.31 -24.10
C GLU A 81 16.48 -27.18 -23.71
N ASP A 82 15.81 -28.29 -23.34
CA ASP A 82 14.36 -28.32 -23.08
C ASP A 82 13.98 -28.00 -21.63
N LYS A 83 14.87 -28.30 -20.67
CA LYS A 83 14.54 -28.13 -19.24
C LYS A 83 15.76 -27.97 -18.35
N VAL A 84 15.49 -27.39 -17.18
CA VAL A 84 16.43 -27.30 -16.05
C VAL A 84 15.84 -28.05 -14.86
N VAL A 85 16.61 -28.98 -14.29
CA VAL A 85 16.20 -29.77 -13.12
C VAL A 85 17.17 -29.55 -11.98
N SER A 86 16.67 -29.14 -10.83
CA SER A 86 17.40 -28.99 -9.58
C SER A 86 16.80 -29.94 -8.54
N VAL A 87 17.60 -30.68 -7.83
CA VAL A 87 17.14 -31.54 -6.72
C VAL A 87 17.74 -31.01 -5.42
N TYR A 88 16.88 -30.71 -4.47
CA TYR A 88 17.27 -30.25 -3.15
C TYR A 88 16.85 -31.26 -2.10
N SER A 89 17.60 -31.36 -1.02
CA SER A 89 17.22 -32.24 0.08
C SER A 89 17.63 -31.66 1.44
N ASN A 90 16.83 -31.99 2.42
CA ASN A 90 17.21 -32.01 3.82
C ASN A 90 16.92 -33.42 4.39
N MET A 91 17.11 -33.66 5.66
CA MET A 91 16.90 -35.01 6.23
C MET A 91 15.42 -35.48 6.23
N ALA A 92 14.49 -34.64 5.81
CA ALA A 92 13.05 -34.92 5.86
C ALA A 92 12.40 -34.96 4.49
N LEU A 93 12.77 -34.03 3.63
CA LEU A 93 12.19 -33.83 2.30
C LEU A 93 13.27 -33.89 1.21
N GLU A 94 12.90 -34.41 0.06
CA GLU A 94 13.53 -34.14 -1.22
C GLU A 94 12.59 -33.26 -2.04
N VAL A 95 13.13 -32.21 -2.67
CA VAL A 95 12.36 -31.34 -3.57
C VAL A 95 13.01 -31.34 -4.94
N THR A 96 12.31 -31.88 -5.93
CA THR A 96 12.69 -31.79 -7.32
C THR A 96 12.03 -30.61 -7.98
N VAL A 97 12.83 -29.66 -8.46
CA VAL A 97 12.36 -28.47 -9.19
C VAL A 97 12.63 -28.64 -10.67
N THR A 98 11.58 -28.71 -11.47
CA THR A 98 11.66 -28.78 -12.93
C THR A 98 11.19 -27.47 -13.55
N ARG A 99 12.03 -26.88 -14.40
CA ARG A 99 11.74 -25.67 -15.15
C ARG A 99 11.75 -25.96 -16.64
N TYR A 100 10.73 -25.52 -17.35
CA TYR A 100 10.60 -25.70 -18.80
C TYR A 100 9.75 -24.59 -19.41
N PHE A 101 9.82 -24.43 -20.72
CA PHE A 101 8.91 -23.55 -21.45
C PHE A 101 7.76 -24.35 -22.05
N ASN A 102 6.53 -23.89 -21.84
CA ASN A 102 5.36 -24.51 -22.47
C ASN A 102 5.20 -24.09 -23.94
N GLU A 103 4.15 -24.59 -24.60
CA GLU A 103 3.86 -24.29 -26.00
C GLU A 103 3.61 -22.80 -26.30
N LYS A 104 3.17 -22.04 -25.27
CA LYS A 104 3.02 -20.58 -25.34
C LYS A 104 4.36 -19.85 -25.15
N GLY A 105 5.46 -20.55 -24.85
CA GLY A 105 6.75 -19.98 -24.52
C GLY A 105 6.82 -19.37 -23.12
N ASN A 106 5.86 -19.64 -22.24
CA ASN A 106 5.86 -19.18 -20.86
C ASN A 106 6.73 -20.09 -19.98
N LEU A 107 7.36 -19.52 -18.95
CA LEU A 107 8.19 -20.28 -18.03
C LEU A 107 7.34 -21.02 -17.00
N CYS A 108 7.45 -22.35 -16.98
CA CYS A 108 6.81 -23.20 -15.99
C CYS A 108 7.84 -23.65 -14.94
N GLU A 109 7.49 -23.58 -13.68
CA GLU A 109 8.26 -24.14 -12.57
C GLU A 109 7.38 -25.12 -11.78
N ARG A 110 7.89 -26.34 -11.58
CA ARG A 110 7.20 -27.40 -10.86
C ARG A 110 8.08 -27.93 -9.73
N TYR A 111 7.61 -27.85 -8.50
CA TYR A 111 8.26 -28.27 -7.26
C TYR A 111 7.55 -29.52 -6.75
N VAL A 112 8.22 -30.66 -6.76
CA VAL A 112 7.70 -31.94 -6.24
C VAL A 112 8.41 -32.23 -4.93
N MET A 113 7.68 -32.17 -3.82
CA MET A 113 8.16 -32.48 -2.48
C MET A 113 7.87 -33.94 -2.16
N LYS A 114 8.87 -34.70 -1.77
CA LYS A 114 8.76 -36.11 -1.39
C LYS A 114 9.19 -36.34 0.06
N ASN A 115 8.37 -37.03 0.84
CA ASN A 115 8.71 -37.41 2.19
C ASN A 115 9.74 -38.55 2.17
N LEU A 116 10.95 -38.29 2.67
CA LEU A 116 12.04 -39.28 2.78
C LEU A 116 12.04 -40.08 4.10
N ARG A 117 11.13 -39.74 5.01
CA ARG A 117 11.11 -40.36 6.36
C ARG A 117 10.28 -41.63 6.38
N GLU A 118 10.51 -42.44 7.40
CA GLU A 118 9.69 -43.63 7.70
C GLU A 118 8.43 -43.28 8.53
N CYS A 119 8.18 -41.97 8.79
CA CYS A 119 7.02 -41.44 9.47
C CYS A 119 6.46 -40.26 8.70
N ASP A 120 5.25 -39.87 9.01
CA ASP A 120 4.55 -38.76 8.36
C ASP A 120 5.37 -37.46 8.47
N TYR A 121 5.42 -36.72 7.36
CA TYR A 121 5.87 -35.35 7.32
C TYR A 121 4.66 -34.41 7.42
N TYR A 122 4.75 -33.45 8.28
CA TYR A 122 3.70 -32.50 8.51
C TYR A 122 4.27 -31.07 8.37
N SER A 123 3.74 -30.30 7.42
CA SER A 123 4.06 -28.89 7.22
C SER A 123 2.90 -28.05 7.75
N GLU A 124 3.13 -27.35 8.83
CA GLU A 124 2.20 -26.32 9.28
C GLU A 124 2.32 -25.09 8.38
N TYR A 125 1.31 -24.23 8.43
CA TYR A 125 1.27 -22.95 7.74
C TYR A 125 2.54 -22.12 8.01
N GLY A 126 3.17 -21.63 6.95
CA GLY A 126 4.42 -20.87 7.04
C GLY A 126 5.69 -21.69 7.25
N ASN A 127 5.63 -23.03 7.40
CA ASN A 127 6.81 -23.87 7.58
C ASN A 127 7.51 -24.23 6.26
N PHE A 128 6.80 -24.17 5.14
CA PHE A 128 7.36 -24.36 3.80
C PHE A 128 7.05 -23.14 2.95
N ALA A 129 8.07 -22.54 2.37
CA ALA A 129 7.93 -21.39 1.51
C ALA A 129 8.89 -21.42 0.33
N ILE A 130 8.53 -20.73 -0.74
CA ILE A 130 9.37 -20.55 -1.93
C ILE A 130 9.60 -19.05 -2.11
N GLU A 131 10.87 -18.66 -2.21
CA GLU A 131 11.25 -17.26 -2.37
C GLU A 131 11.13 -16.80 -3.82
N VAL A 132 10.50 -15.65 -3.99
CA VAL A 132 10.31 -14.94 -5.26
C VAL A 132 10.80 -13.49 -5.12
N PRO A 133 12.12 -13.26 -5.14
CA PRO A 133 12.71 -11.94 -4.91
C PRO A 133 12.52 -11.05 -6.13
N PHE A 134 11.42 -10.33 -6.21
CA PHE A 134 11.21 -9.35 -7.26
C PHE A 134 12.10 -8.11 -7.06
N ASN A 135 12.41 -7.44 -8.18
CA ASN A 135 13.19 -6.20 -8.20
C ASN A 135 12.34 -4.99 -7.78
N ASP A 136 11.77 -5.07 -6.57
CA ASP A 136 10.88 -4.08 -5.98
C ASP A 136 11.66 -3.22 -4.97
N ARG A 137 12.31 -2.21 -5.52
CA ARG A 137 13.21 -1.32 -4.80
C ARG A 137 13.05 0.11 -5.29
N TYR A 138 13.14 1.05 -4.38
CA TYR A 138 12.87 2.47 -4.62
C TYR A 138 14.16 3.29 -4.55
N THR A 139 14.51 3.90 -5.68
CA THR A 139 15.64 4.80 -5.83
C THR A 139 15.15 6.13 -6.41
N PHE A 140 15.89 6.75 -7.31
CA PHE A 140 15.39 7.93 -8.02
C PHE A 140 14.50 7.51 -9.20
N ALA A 141 13.61 8.41 -9.61
CA ALA A 141 12.52 8.14 -10.55
C ALA A 141 12.95 7.51 -11.87
N GLU A 142 13.98 8.03 -12.52
CA GLU A 142 14.47 7.53 -13.82
C GLU A 142 14.86 6.05 -13.75
N GLU A 143 15.55 5.63 -12.69
CA GLU A 143 15.92 4.23 -12.48
C GLU A 143 14.71 3.38 -12.16
N CYS A 144 13.82 3.86 -11.28
CA CYS A 144 12.62 3.12 -10.89
C CYS A 144 11.72 2.83 -12.09
N MET A 145 11.45 3.83 -12.92
CA MET A 145 10.55 3.69 -14.06
C MET A 145 11.06 2.74 -15.13
N THR A 146 12.37 2.60 -15.27
CA THR A 146 12.98 1.76 -16.32
C THR A 146 13.38 0.38 -15.82
N ASN A 147 13.84 0.28 -14.56
CA ASN A 147 14.55 -0.89 -14.05
C ASN A 147 13.97 -1.48 -12.75
N ARG A 148 12.76 -1.07 -12.32
CA ARG A 148 12.11 -1.59 -11.10
C ARG A 148 10.64 -1.92 -11.37
N CYS A 149 10.05 -2.75 -10.51
CA CYS A 149 8.64 -3.11 -10.58
C CYS A 149 7.93 -2.96 -9.23
N ASN A 150 6.65 -2.66 -9.30
CA ASN A 150 5.70 -2.77 -8.20
C ASN A 150 5.11 -4.18 -8.22
N THR A 151 5.26 -4.91 -7.13
CA THR A 151 4.83 -6.32 -7.03
C THR A 151 3.55 -6.41 -6.22
N HIS A 152 2.45 -6.79 -6.89
CA HIS A 152 1.14 -7.01 -6.28
C HIS A 152 0.91 -8.50 -6.11
N ILE A 153 0.90 -8.97 -4.86
CA ILE A 153 0.82 -10.39 -4.51
C ILE A 153 -0.59 -10.68 -3.98
N TRP A 154 -1.21 -11.74 -4.48
CA TRP A 154 -2.41 -12.33 -3.92
C TRP A 154 -2.15 -13.80 -3.58
N CYS A 155 -2.23 -14.14 -2.30
CA CYS A 155 -2.14 -15.52 -1.80
C CYS A 155 -3.55 -16.04 -1.52
N GLY A 156 -4.31 -16.29 -2.58
CA GLY A 156 -5.68 -16.78 -2.53
C GLY A 156 -5.75 -18.32 -2.55
N HIS A 157 -4.94 -18.99 -1.76
CA HIS A 157 -4.79 -20.46 -1.74
C HIS A 157 -4.49 -21.00 -3.14
N THR A 158 -5.36 -21.83 -3.73
CA THR A 158 -5.16 -22.37 -5.10
C THR A 158 -5.22 -21.27 -6.16
N SER A 159 -5.94 -20.15 -5.91
CA SER A 159 -6.04 -19.01 -6.82
C SER A 159 -5.00 -17.93 -6.49
N THR A 160 -3.76 -18.34 -6.26
CA THR A 160 -2.63 -17.43 -5.97
C THR A 160 -2.04 -16.89 -7.27
N TYR A 161 -1.76 -15.58 -7.30
CA TYR A 161 -1.11 -14.91 -8.42
C TYR A 161 -0.26 -13.70 -7.97
N ILE A 162 0.66 -13.30 -8.86
CA ILE A 162 1.48 -12.09 -8.68
C ILE A 162 1.45 -11.28 -9.96
N ASN A 163 1.16 -9.99 -9.85
CA ASN A 163 1.26 -9.01 -10.91
C ASN A 163 2.45 -8.07 -10.63
N ALA A 164 3.54 -8.23 -11.35
CA ALA A 164 4.72 -7.38 -11.25
C ALA A 164 4.73 -6.35 -12.38
N LEU A 165 4.27 -5.13 -12.08
CA LEU A 165 4.19 -3.99 -12.99
C LEU A 165 5.50 -3.20 -12.95
N LYS A 166 6.11 -2.90 -14.09
CA LYS A 166 7.20 -1.90 -14.13
C LYS A 166 6.68 -0.58 -13.53
N MET A 167 7.52 0.11 -12.77
CA MET A 167 7.10 1.32 -12.06
C MET A 167 6.77 2.49 -13.00
N GLY A 168 7.40 2.56 -14.18
CA GLY A 168 7.03 3.48 -15.25
C GLY A 168 5.99 2.89 -16.21
N ASP A 169 5.39 3.72 -17.04
CA ASP A 169 4.45 3.27 -18.08
C ASP A 169 5.16 2.33 -19.07
N SER A 170 4.77 1.07 -19.08
CA SER A 170 5.41 0.01 -19.88
C SER A 170 4.43 -1.12 -20.18
N ASP A 171 4.54 -1.69 -21.40
CA ASP A 171 3.87 -2.90 -21.84
C ASP A 171 4.70 -4.18 -21.57
N LYS A 172 5.81 -4.07 -20.84
CA LYS A 172 6.74 -5.18 -20.54
C LYS A 172 6.70 -5.50 -19.04
N ASN A 173 5.66 -6.22 -18.62
CA ASN A 173 5.42 -6.60 -17.24
C ASN A 173 5.44 -8.12 -17.09
N LEU A 174 5.50 -8.62 -15.85
CA LEU A 174 5.59 -10.04 -15.54
C LEU A 174 4.43 -10.50 -14.65
N GLY A 175 3.76 -11.56 -15.07
CA GLY A 175 2.73 -12.27 -14.29
C GLY A 175 3.22 -13.61 -13.81
N LEU A 176 2.74 -14.04 -12.63
CA LEU A 176 2.86 -15.39 -12.12
C LEU A 176 1.48 -15.88 -11.68
N VAL A 177 1.14 -17.12 -12.01
CA VAL A 177 -0.10 -17.78 -11.58
C VAL A 177 0.19 -19.20 -11.11
N VAL A 178 -0.33 -19.58 -9.95
CA VAL A 178 -0.23 -20.94 -9.43
C VAL A 178 -1.15 -21.86 -10.22
N THR A 179 -0.62 -22.98 -10.71
CA THR A 179 -1.32 -23.99 -11.53
C THR A 179 -1.55 -25.30 -10.79
N GLU A 180 -0.81 -25.57 -9.72
CA GLU A 180 -0.96 -26.75 -8.84
C GLU A 180 -0.48 -26.37 -7.43
N GLY A 181 -1.13 -26.89 -6.40
CA GLY A 181 -0.84 -26.55 -5.01
C GLY A 181 -1.46 -25.23 -4.57
N SER A 182 -1.03 -24.69 -3.42
CA SER A 182 -1.67 -23.51 -2.84
C SER A 182 -0.75 -22.74 -1.88
N PHE A 183 -1.01 -21.42 -1.79
CA PHE A 183 -0.33 -20.50 -0.87
C PHE A 183 -1.36 -19.64 -0.14
N GLY A 184 -1.31 -19.62 1.18
CA GLY A 184 -2.27 -18.87 1.99
C GLY A 184 -1.80 -17.49 2.42
N SER A 185 -0.49 -17.18 2.34
CA SER A 185 0.08 -15.88 2.67
C SER A 185 1.47 -15.70 2.08
N TYR A 186 2.06 -14.52 2.31
CA TYR A 186 3.48 -14.31 2.09
C TYR A 186 4.17 -13.70 3.30
N SER A 187 5.44 -13.96 3.42
CA SER A 187 6.35 -13.33 4.38
C SER A 187 7.39 -12.49 3.65
N VAL A 188 8.01 -11.53 4.35
CA VAL A 188 9.10 -10.73 3.80
C VAL A 188 10.31 -10.75 4.73
N ARG A 189 11.51 -10.82 4.15
CA ARG A 189 12.78 -10.68 4.86
C ARG A 189 13.72 -9.70 4.17
N ASP A 190 14.72 -9.23 4.89
CA ASP A 190 15.67 -8.23 4.40
C ASP A 190 15.00 -6.92 3.94
N VAL A 191 13.81 -6.64 4.52
CA VAL A 191 13.09 -5.38 4.32
C VAL A 191 13.81 -4.28 5.07
N GLN A 192 14.08 -3.18 4.37
CA GLN A 192 14.73 -1.99 4.93
C GLN A 192 14.34 -0.75 4.14
N THR A 193 14.91 0.38 4.49
CA THR A 193 14.62 1.62 3.74
C THR A 193 14.84 1.43 2.24
N ASN A 194 13.86 1.82 1.43
CA ASN A 194 13.86 1.74 -0.03
C ASN A 194 13.91 0.32 -0.65
N VAL A 195 13.73 -0.74 0.15
CA VAL A 195 13.74 -2.13 -0.33
C VAL A 195 12.59 -2.89 0.31
N ARG A 196 11.66 -3.41 -0.52
CA ARG A 196 10.55 -4.25 -0.01
C ARG A 196 11.00 -5.64 0.46
N GLY A 197 12.25 -6.01 0.17
CA GLY A 197 12.83 -7.26 0.63
C GLY A 197 12.62 -8.43 -0.32
N ILE A 198 12.72 -9.63 0.25
CA ILE A 198 12.53 -10.90 -0.45
C ILE A 198 11.19 -11.45 -0.02
N PHE A 199 10.28 -11.64 -0.99
CA PHE A 199 8.99 -12.26 -0.76
C PHE A 199 9.15 -13.77 -0.69
N SER A 200 8.55 -14.39 0.31
CA SER A 200 8.45 -15.83 0.49
C SER A 200 6.98 -16.23 0.45
N LEU A 201 6.57 -16.97 -0.57
CA LEU A 201 5.21 -17.48 -0.66
C LEU A 201 5.09 -18.67 0.30
N ASN A 202 4.22 -18.56 1.31
CA ASN A 202 4.01 -19.59 2.34
C ASN A 202 2.97 -20.59 1.85
N ALA A 203 3.39 -21.85 1.65
CA ALA A 203 2.48 -22.92 1.28
C ALA A 203 1.43 -23.16 2.37
N ASP A 204 0.25 -23.55 1.94
CA ASP A 204 -0.77 -24.04 2.87
C ASP A 204 -0.29 -25.29 3.59
N HIS A 205 -1.00 -25.64 4.66
CA HIS A 205 -0.76 -26.87 5.39
C HIS A 205 -0.87 -28.09 4.49
N PHE A 206 0.11 -28.99 4.55
CA PHE A 206 0.07 -30.30 3.91
C PHE A 206 0.71 -31.39 4.78
N ALA A 207 0.26 -32.63 4.62
CA ALA A 207 0.81 -33.80 5.26
C ALA A 207 1.15 -34.87 4.21
N LEU A 208 2.27 -35.57 4.39
CA LEU A 208 2.72 -36.62 3.50
C LEU A 208 3.02 -37.89 4.30
N LEU A 209 2.42 -39.00 3.93
CA LEU A 209 2.84 -40.30 4.40
C LEU A 209 4.26 -40.68 3.89
N PRO A 210 4.95 -41.68 4.45
CA PRO A 210 6.25 -42.11 3.95
C PRO A 210 6.24 -42.37 2.45
N GLY A 211 7.10 -41.69 1.71
CA GLY A 211 7.23 -41.80 0.26
C GLY A 211 6.18 -41.07 -0.57
N GLU A 212 5.16 -40.44 0.04
CA GLU A 212 4.20 -39.61 -0.67
C GLU A 212 4.81 -38.31 -1.15
N GLU A 213 4.15 -37.72 -2.17
CA GLU A 213 4.58 -36.52 -2.83
C GLU A 213 3.45 -35.46 -2.80
N TYR A 214 3.86 -34.18 -2.69
CA TYR A 214 3.02 -33.01 -2.88
C TYR A 214 3.66 -32.11 -3.94
N THR A 215 2.84 -31.48 -4.78
CA THR A 215 3.32 -30.65 -5.87
C THR A 215 2.82 -29.22 -5.71
N ILE A 216 3.72 -28.27 -5.95
CA ILE A 216 3.41 -26.87 -6.21
C ILE A 216 3.96 -26.54 -7.59
N ALA A 217 3.14 -25.89 -8.43
CA ALA A 217 3.57 -25.44 -9.73
C ALA A 217 2.96 -24.08 -10.07
N TRP A 218 3.67 -23.32 -10.87
CA TRP A 218 3.20 -22.04 -11.41
C TRP A 218 3.70 -21.80 -12.83
N GLU A 219 3.06 -20.86 -13.48
CA GLU A 219 3.45 -20.36 -14.78
C GLU A 219 3.77 -18.87 -14.70
N ILE A 220 4.85 -18.47 -15.36
CA ILE A 220 5.33 -17.08 -15.44
C ILE A 220 5.21 -16.63 -16.87
N PHE A 221 4.56 -15.50 -17.10
CA PHE A 221 4.22 -14.98 -18.43
C PHE A 221 4.39 -13.46 -18.53
N PRO A 222 4.76 -12.93 -19.71
CA PRO A 222 4.76 -11.49 -19.96
C PRO A 222 3.33 -10.97 -20.19
N HIS A 223 3.09 -9.71 -19.81
CA HIS A 223 1.81 -9.02 -20.05
C HIS A 223 2.00 -7.51 -20.26
N GLU A 224 1.00 -6.87 -20.88
CA GLU A 224 1.06 -5.46 -21.31
C GLU A 224 0.53 -4.46 -20.26
N GLY A 225 0.04 -4.92 -19.12
CA GLY A 225 -0.51 -4.09 -18.06
C GLY A 225 -1.59 -4.82 -17.25
N THR A 226 -2.22 -4.14 -16.30
CA THR A 226 -3.16 -4.74 -15.37
C THR A 226 -4.35 -5.43 -16.06
N GLU A 227 -4.95 -4.81 -17.06
CA GLU A 227 -6.10 -5.38 -17.79
C GLU A 227 -5.71 -6.65 -18.56
N ASP A 228 -4.59 -6.63 -19.29
CA ASP A 228 -4.08 -7.81 -20.01
C ASP A 228 -3.67 -8.93 -19.05
N PHE A 229 -3.11 -8.57 -17.89
CA PHE A 229 -2.77 -9.53 -16.83
C PHE A 229 -4.01 -10.32 -16.37
N TYR A 230 -5.08 -9.65 -15.96
CA TYR A 230 -6.29 -10.32 -15.48
C TYR A 230 -7.00 -11.10 -16.59
N LYS A 231 -7.00 -10.59 -17.82
CA LYS A 231 -7.51 -11.32 -18.99
C LYS A 231 -6.74 -12.63 -19.25
N LYS A 232 -5.41 -12.62 -19.07
CA LYS A 232 -4.60 -13.84 -19.20
C LYS A 232 -4.84 -14.82 -18.09
N LEU A 233 -5.10 -14.33 -16.84
CA LEU A 233 -5.46 -15.21 -15.74
C LEU A 233 -6.73 -16.02 -15.99
N GLU A 234 -7.71 -15.50 -16.74
CA GLU A 234 -8.94 -16.20 -17.08
C GLU A 234 -8.70 -17.49 -17.92
N GLU A 235 -7.49 -17.66 -18.50
CA GLU A 235 -7.13 -18.88 -19.22
C GLU A 235 -6.73 -20.04 -18.28
N TYR A 236 -6.55 -19.78 -16.97
CA TYR A 236 -6.07 -20.77 -16.00
C TYR A 236 -7.22 -21.27 -15.13
N PRO A 237 -7.44 -22.60 -15.05
CA PRO A 237 -8.55 -23.17 -14.27
C PRO A 237 -8.42 -22.96 -12.76
N THR A 238 -7.23 -22.66 -12.25
CA THR A 238 -6.99 -22.34 -10.84
C THR A 238 -7.32 -20.90 -10.49
N TYR A 239 -7.43 -20.02 -11.48
CA TYR A 239 -7.80 -18.63 -11.25
C TYR A 239 -9.29 -18.46 -11.04
N VAL A 240 -9.64 -17.76 -9.97
CA VAL A 240 -11.02 -17.36 -9.66
C VAL A 240 -11.12 -15.85 -9.70
N GLY A 241 -11.75 -15.32 -10.72
CA GLY A 241 -12.04 -13.89 -10.82
C GLY A 241 -13.12 -13.50 -9.82
N ILE A 242 -12.85 -12.51 -8.99
CA ILE A 242 -13.80 -11.95 -8.03
C ILE A 242 -13.95 -10.47 -8.32
N ASP A 243 -15.19 -10.06 -8.56
CA ASP A 243 -15.55 -8.68 -8.86
C ASP A 243 -16.61 -8.21 -7.86
N ALA A 244 -16.34 -7.13 -7.16
CA ALA A 244 -17.21 -6.56 -6.14
C ALA A 244 -17.63 -5.13 -6.49
N GLU A 245 -18.80 -4.73 -6.03
CA GLU A 245 -19.26 -3.34 -6.13
C GLU A 245 -18.34 -2.43 -5.31
N HIS A 246 -18.06 -2.81 -4.05
CA HIS A 246 -17.12 -2.20 -3.12
C HIS A 246 -16.53 -3.26 -2.19
N TYR A 247 -15.24 -3.14 -1.85
CA TYR A 247 -14.61 -4.01 -0.84
C TYR A 247 -14.78 -3.47 0.59
N THR A 248 -15.07 -2.18 0.74
CA THR A 248 -15.53 -1.60 2.01
C THR A 248 -16.92 -1.01 1.82
N VAL A 249 -17.89 -1.51 2.59
CA VAL A 249 -19.28 -1.07 2.54
C VAL A 249 -19.67 -0.40 3.84
N PHE A 250 -20.69 0.48 3.80
CA PHE A 250 -21.29 1.03 5.01
C PHE A 250 -22.31 0.05 5.61
N GLU A 251 -22.60 0.18 6.90
CA GLU A 251 -23.48 -0.74 7.67
C GLU A 251 -24.90 -0.87 7.13
N ASN A 252 -25.37 0.10 6.33
CA ASN A 252 -26.67 0.10 5.68
C ASN A 252 -26.65 -0.46 4.24
N GLU A 253 -25.46 -0.72 3.69
CA GLU A 253 -25.25 -1.31 2.37
C GLU A 253 -25.18 -2.83 2.42
N GLU A 254 -25.34 -3.48 1.28
CA GLU A 254 -25.11 -4.92 1.11
C GLU A 254 -23.72 -5.16 0.54
N ILE A 255 -23.05 -6.20 1.02
CA ILE A 255 -21.86 -6.75 0.36
C ILE A 255 -22.32 -7.47 -0.90
N LYS A 256 -21.91 -6.98 -2.07
CA LYS A 256 -22.26 -7.56 -3.36
C LYS A 256 -21.00 -7.88 -4.15
N PHE A 257 -20.88 -9.13 -4.55
CA PHE A 257 -19.77 -9.57 -5.38
C PHE A 257 -20.17 -10.73 -6.29
N SER A 258 -19.42 -10.95 -7.34
CA SER A 258 -19.55 -12.09 -8.23
C SER A 258 -18.23 -12.86 -8.31
N VAL A 259 -18.34 -14.17 -8.41
CA VAL A 259 -17.24 -15.11 -8.55
C VAL A 259 -17.30 -15.74 -9.92
N SER A 260 -16.28 -15.57 -10.74
CA SER A 260 -16.18 -16.17 -12.07
C SER A 260 -15.77 -17.64 -11.94
N LEU A 261 -16.75 -18.50 -11.67
CA LEU A 261 -16.57 -19.92 -11.45
C LEU A 261 -17.82 -20.66 -11.94
N ASP A 262 -17.66 -21.48 -12.97
CA ASP A 262 -18.72 -22.37 -13.46
C ASP A 262 -18.52 -23.76 -12.86
N ALA A 263 -18.98 -23.94 -11.60
CA ALA A 263 -18.84 -25.17 -10.86
C ALA A 263 -20.20 -25.71 -10.41
N GLU A 264 -20.37 -27.04 -10.48
CA GLU A 264 -21.60 -27.70 -10.00
C GLU A 264 -21.68 -27.72 -8.49
N ASN A 265 -20.54 -27.90 -7.79
CA ASN A 265 -20.43 -28.09 -6.35
C ASN A 265 -19.71 -26.92 -5.67
N ALA A 266 -20.18 -25.69 -5.92
CA ALA A 266 -19.62 -24.51 -5.27
C ALA A 266 -20.23 -24.30 -3.88
N GLU A 267 -19.39 -23.90 -2.93
CA GLU A 267 -19.78 -23.46 -1.59
C GLU A 267 -19.10 -22.12 -1.30
N ILE A 268 -19.88 -21.18 -0.73
CA ILE A 268 -19.38 -19.90 -0.23
C ILE A 268 -19.77 -19.84 1.25
N THR A 269 -18.79 -19.61 2.13
CA THR A 269 -19.02 -19.53 3.57
C THR A 269 -18.51 -18.21 4.14
N LEU A 270 -19.15 -17.75 5.23
CA LEU A 270 -18.72 -16.65 6.08
C LEU A 270 -18.74 -17.14 7.53
N ASP A 271 -17.60 -17.05 8.23
CA ASP A 271 -17.46 -17.58 9.59
C ASP A 271 -17.95 -19.07 9.69
N GLU A 272 -17.58 -19.89 8.69
CA GLU A 272 -17.96 -21.31 8.50
C GLU A 272 -19.46 -21.54 8.19
N GLU A 273 -20.29 -20.50 8.14
CA GLU A 273 -21.71 -20.61 7.82
C GLU A 273 -21.94 -20.45 6.31
N PRO A 274 -22.73 -21.34 5.66
CA PRO A 274 -23.00 -21.24 4.23
C PRO A 274 -23.77 -19.97 3.86
N ILE A 275 -23.32 -19.30 2.81
CA ILE A 275 -23.93 -18.09 2.25
C ILE A 275 -24.63 -18.45 0.93
N PRO A 276 -25.92 -18.12 0.76
CA PRO A 276 -26.63 -18.35 -0.50
C PRO A 276 -26.07 -17.47 -1.62
N PHE A 277 -26.04 -18.01 -2.83
CA PHE A 277 -25.68 -17.30 -4.04
C PHE A 277 -26.61 -17.67 -5.20
N GLU A 278 -26.66 -16.82 -6.21
CA GLU A 278 -27.38 -17.08 -7.45
C GLU A 278 -26.39 -17.43 -8.57
N LYS A 279 -26.70 -18.47 -9.36
CA LYS A 279 -25.95 -18.78 -10.59
C LYS A 279 -26.52 -17.96 -11.74
N LYS A 280 -25.69 -17.06 -12.29
CA LYS A 280 -26.10 -16.19 -13.39
C LYS A 280 -24.92 -15.96 -14.34
N ASP A 281 -25.16 -16.19 -15.63
CA ASP A 281 -24.18 -15.94 -16.72
C ASP A 281 -22.80 -16.59 -16.47
N GLY A 282 -22.75 -17.82 -15.93
CA GLY A 282 -21.51 -18.54 -15.61
C GLY A 282 -20.76 -18.00 -14.38
N LYS A 283 -21.42 -17.15 -13.57
CA LYS A 283 -20.88 -16.61 -12.32
C LYS A 283 -21.76 -16.95 -11.13
N LEU A 284 -21.15 -16.95 -9.94
CA LEU A 284 -21.86 -17.04 -8.67
C LEU A 284 -22.01 -15.61 -8.14
N ALA A 285 -23.24 -15.12 -8.03
CA ALA A 285 -23.55 -13.79 -7.55
C ALA A 285 -23.99 -13.85 -6.08
N VAL A 286 -23.35 -13.09 -5.21
CA VAL A 286 -23.63 -12.98 -3.78
C VAL A 286 -24.15 -11.59 -3.47
N SER A 287 -25.24 -11.52 -2.68
CA SER A 287 -25.73 -10.33 -2.02
C SER A 287 -25.95 -10.66 -0.54
N TYR A 288 -25.18 -10.04 0.34
CA TYR A 288 -25.19 -10.33 1.77
C TYR A 288 -25.40 -9.04 2.57
N LYS A 289 -26.41 -9.03 3.44
CA LYS A 289 -26.63 -7.92 4.37
C LYS A 289 -25.79 -8.14 5.64
N PRO A 290 -24.79 -7.25 5.91
CA PRO A 290 -23.93 -7.41 7.07
C PRO A 290 -24.70 -7.38 8.38
N LYS A 291 -24.29 -8.23 9.34
CA LYS A 291 -24.85 -8.31 10.69
C LYS A 291 -23.95 -7.70 11.75
N ARG A 292 -22.72 -7.37 11.40
CA ARG A 292 -21.69 -6.79 12.29
C ARG A 292 -20.81 -5.82 11.52
N LEU A 293 -20.16 -4.93 12.23
CA LEU A 293 -19.08 -4.10 11.70
C LEU A 293 -17.76 -4.88 11.65
N GLY A 294 -16.79 -4.33 10.89
CA GLY A 294 -15.45 -4.89 10.77
C GLY A 294 -15.30 -5.89 9.63
N GLU A 295 -14.31 -6.74 9.73
CA GLU A 295 -13.86 -7.63 8.67
C GLU A 295 -14.81 -8.81 8.43
N HIS A 296 -15.02 -9.13 7.14
CA HIS A 296 -15.82 -10.26 6.66
C HIS A 296 -15.02 -11.00 5.61
N ARG A 297 -14.63 -12.23 5.87
CA ARG A 297 -13.95 -13.08 4.92
C ARG A 297 -14.90 -14.14 4.41
N PHE A 298 -15.11 -14.14 3.10
CA PHE A 298 -15.87 -15.16 2.40
C PHE A 298 -14.91 -16.18 1.80
N ASP A 299 -14.95 -17.41 2.31
CA ASP A 299 -14.20 -18.53 1.75
C ASP A 299 -15.03 -19.18 0.63
N ILE A 300 -14.38 -19.53 -0.48
CA ILE A 300 -14.99 -20.03 -1.71
C ILE A 300 -14.31 -21.34 -2.07
N THR A 301 -15.10 -22.41 -2.14
CA THR A 301 -14.62 -23.74 -2.53
C THR A 301 -15.47 -24.30 -3.66
N ALA A 302 -14.82 -24.90 -4.66
CA ALA A 302 -15.50 -25.58 -5.75
C ALA A 302 -14.55 -26.46 -6.53
N ASP A 303 -14.90 -27.72 -6.80
CA ASP A 303 -14.22 -28.63 -7.75
C ASP A 303 -12.68 -28.63 -7.66
N GLY A 304 -12.14 -28.62 -6.43
CA GLY A 304 -10.70 -28.61 -6.15
C GLY A 304 -10.05 -27.21 -6.11
N VAL A 305 -10.83 -26.16 -6.31
CA VAL A 305 -10.38 -24.78 -6.12
C VAL A 305 -10.80 -24.31 -4.73
N HIS A 306 -9.88 -23.66 -4.02
CA HIS A 306 -10.12 -22.96 -2.76
C HIS A 306 -9.52 -21.56 -2.85
N THR A 307 -10.35 -20.54 -2.57
CA THR A 307 -9.90 -19.15 -2.49
C THR A 307 -10.80 -18.37 -1.52
N TYR A 308 -10.57 -17.06 -1.40
CA TYR A 308 -11.37 -16.19 -0.54
C TYR A 308 -11.43 -14.77 -1.08
N THR A 309 -12.32 -13.97 -0.48
CA THR A 309 -12.39 -12.53 -0.65
C THR A 309 -12.72 -11.86 0.69
N GLU A 310 -12.23 -10.63 0.88
CA GLU A 310 -12.34 -9.93 2.15
C GLU A 310 -13.01 -8.58 1.98
N PHE A 311 -13.99 -8.32 2.86
CA PHE A 311 -14.74 -7.08 2.91
C PHE A 311 -14.63 -6.45 4.30
N PHE A 312 -14.73 -5.13 4.34
CA PHE A 312 -14.85 -4.38 5.59
C PHE A 312 -16.21 -3.69 5.66
N VAL A 313 -16.85 -3.75 6.83
CA VAL A 313 -18.11 -3.04 7.09
C VAL A 313 -17.84 -1.90 8.06
N SER A 314 -18.02 -0.68 7.59
CA SER A 314 -17.83 0.56 8.35
C SER A 314 -19.18 1.16 8.74
N GLU A 315 -19.19 1.95 9.82
CA GLU A 315 -20.25 2.94 10.03
C GLU A 315 -20.18 4.03 8.97
N GLU A 316 -21.26 4.78 8.78
CA GLU A 316 -21.27 5.93 7.88
C GLU A 316 -20.20 6.96 8.27
N LEU A 317 -19.63 7.65 7.27
CA LEU A 317 -18.50 8.56 7.41
C LEU A 317 -18.64 9.54 8.60
N TYR A 318 -19.73 10.28 8.68
CA TYR A 318 -19.91 11.30 9.73
C TYR A 318 -20.08 10.69 11.12
N THR A 319 -20.52 9.45 11.22
CA THR A 319 -20.54 8.70 12.49
C THR A 319 -19.12 8.33 12.91
N VAL A 320 -18.31 7.78 11.99
CA VAL A 320 -16.89 7.51 12.23
C VAL A 320 -16.15 8.78 12.65
N VAL A 321 -16.28 9.86 11.90
CA VAL A 321 -15.65 11.16 12.17
C VAL A 321 -16.02 11.67 13.57
N ARG A 322 -17.29 11.72 13.91
CA ARG A 322 -17.75 12.20 15.23
C ARG A 322 -17.17 11.38 16.37
N LYS A 323 -17.17 10.04 16.25
CA LYS A 323 -16.57 9.15 17.25
C LYS A 323 -15.06 9.36 17.36
N ARG A 324 -14.40 9.51 16.22
CA ARG A 324 -12.96 9.78 16.16
C ARG A 324 -12.59 11.11 16.82
N ILE A 325 -13.32 12.19 16.54
CA ILE A 325 -13.12 13.50 17.18
C ILE A 325 -13.29 13.38 18.71
N ASN A 326 -14.32 12.70 19.17
CA ASN A 326 -14.53 12.49 20.60
C ASN A 326 -13.37 11.72 21.24
N TYR A 327 -12.81 10.74 20.53
CA TYR A 327 -11.65 9.98 20.99
C TYR A 327 -10.39 10.86 21.04
N VAL A 328 -10.14 11.67 20.00
CA VAL A 328 -9.01 12.63 19.93
C VAL A 328 -9.07 13.59 21.11
N ILE A 329 -10.20 14.25 21.33
CA ILE A 329 -10.36 15.20 22.43
C ILE A 329 -10.12 14.54 23.79
N LYS A 330 -10.66 13.35 24.01
CA LYS A 330 -10.59 12.67 25.28
C LYS A 330 -9.22 12.09 25.59
N HIS A 331 -8.49 11.60 24.58
CA HIS A 331 -7.29 10.79 24.79
C HIS A 331 -6.03 11.39 24.19
N GLN A 332 -6.12 12.15 23.11
CA GLN A 332 -4.96 12.63 22.37
C GLN A 332 -4.62 14.10 22.63
N GLN A 333 -5.57 14.93 23.09
CA GLN A 333 -5.25 16.31 23.43
C GLN A 333 -4.43 16.40 24.72
N CYS A 334 -3.32 17.11 24.67
CA CYS A 334 -2.45 17.34 25.84
C CYS A 334 -3.04 18.42 26.74
N GLU A 335 -3.50 18.04 27.93
CA GLU A 335 -4.10 18.93 28.95
C GLU A 335 -3.10 19.34 30.04
N ARG A 336 -1.81 19.05 29.86
CA ARG A 336 -0.76 19.42 30.83
C ARG A 336 -0.38 20.88 30.72
N LYS A 337 -1.00 21.75 31.52
CA LYS A 337 -0.88 23.23 31.45
C LYS A 337 0.55 23.76 31.51
N ASN A 338 1.46 23.07 32.15
CA ASN A 338 2.87 23.47 32.31
C ASN A 338 3.79 22.85 31.25
N SER A 339 3.22 22.15 30.25
CA SER A 339 3.97 21.55 29.16
C SER A 339 3.97 22.48 27.95
N PRO A 340 5.06 22.61 27.18
CA PRO A 340 5.03 23.27 25.88
C PRO A 340 4.04 22.61 24.91
N LEU A 341 3.70 21.33 25.13
CA LEU A 341 2.73 20.59 24.35
C LEU A 341 1.27 20.85 24.74
N TYR A 342 0.97 21.76 25.70
CA TYR A 342 -0.41 22.06 26.08
C TYR A 342 -1.25 22.47 24.87
N GLY A 343 -2.36 21.75 24.66
CA GLY A 343 -3.26 21.92 23.51
C GLY A 343 -2.93 21.04 22.31
N ALA A 344 -1.73 20.46 22.22
CA ALA A 344 -1.34 19.58 21.10
C ALA A 344 -2.21 18.34 21.02
N TYR A 345 -2.47 17.87 19.81
CA TYR A 345 -2.94 16.51 19.55
C TYR A 345 -1.71 15.60 19.38
N LEU A 346 -1.60 14.56 20.21
CA LEU A 346 -0.43 13.69 20.27
C LEU A 346 -0.78 12.28 19.79
N ILE A 347 0.25 11.51 19.42
CA ILE A 347 0.14 10.07 19.22
C ILE A 347 -0.43 9.45 20.49
N TYR A 348 -1.32 8.48 20.34
CA TYR A 348 -1.89 7.74 21.45
C TYR A 348 -1.70 6.24 21.29
N ASP A 349 -1.04 5.62 22.26
CA ASP A 349 -0.92 4.18 22.34
C ASP A 349 -2.22 3.58 22.90
N THR A 350 -3.03 2.97 22.05
CA THR A 350 -4.35 2.43 22.41
C THR A 350 -4.25 1.21 23.34
N LYS A 351 -3.11 0.50 23.33
CA LYS A 351 -2.84 -0.65 24.21
C LYS A 351 -2.30 -0.22 25.56
N ALA A 352 -1.29 0.66 25.57
CA ALA A 352 -0.69 1.18 26.79
C ALA A 352 -1.51 2.30 27.44
N LYS A 353 -2.49 2.86 26.70
CA LYS A 353 -3.42 3.93 27.15
C LYS A 353 -2.72 5.20 27.62
N HIS A 354 -1.72 5.66 26.85
CA HIS A 354 -1.07 6.93 27.11
C HIS A 354 -0.66 7.65 25.83
N GLN A 355 -0.46 8.97 25.95
CA GLN A 355 0.07 9.83 24.92
C GLN A 355 1.57 9.61 24.74
N TYR A 356 2.03 9.69 23.50
CA TYR A 356 3.43 9.58 23.13
C TYR A 356 3.86 10.79 22.30
N CYS A 357 5.06 11.28 22.53
CA CYS A 357 5.72 12.31 21.74
C CYS A 357 7.23 12.10 21.90
N ASP A 358 7.93 11.99 20.77
CA ASP A 358 9.36 11.76 20.70
C ASP A 358 9.96 12.78 19.73
N GLU A 359 11.02 13.45 20.16
CA GLU A 359 11.76 14.41 19.33
C GLU A 359 12.93 13.74 18.58
N VAL A 360 13.24 12.48 18.89
CA VAL A 360 14.31 11.71 18.22
C VAL A 360 13.91 11.40 16.76
N LEU A 361 12.64 11.09 16.53
CA LEU A 361 12.07 10.92 15.21
C LEU A 361 11.12 12.08 14.91
N GLY A 362 11.40 12.86 13.88
CA GLY A 362 10.55 13.98 13.46
C GLY A 362 9.10 13.58 13.21
N ASP A 363 8.85 12.32 12.88
CA ASP A 363 7.53 11.77 12.62
C ASP A 363 6.76 11.39 13.90
N HIS A 364 7.39 11.41 15.08
CA HIS A 364 6.76 11.16 16.38
C HIS A 364 6.56 12.43 17.23
N ASN A 365 6.94 13.58 16.72
CA ASN A 365 6.70 14.84 17.40
C ASN A 365 5.26 15.36 17.20
N ALA A 366 4.95 16.54 17.70
CA ALA A 366 3.64 17.15 17.58
C ALA A 366 3.49 18.07 16.34
N CYS A 367 4.37 17.94 15.33
CA CYS A 367 4.45 18.85 14.18
C CYS A 367 3.44 18.53 13.06
N ARG A 368 3.89 18.54 11.82
CA ARG A 368 3.10 18.47 10.59
C ARG A 368 2.11 17.31 10.53
N GLU A 369 2.54 16.13 10.97
CA GLU A 369 1.71 14.93 10.92
C GLU A 369 0.52 15.00 11.89
N ARG A 370 0.63 15.80 12.95
CA ARG A 370 -0.48 15.99 13.91
C ARG A 370 -1.55 16.98 13.42
N VAL A 371 -1.32 17.66 12.31
CA VAL A 371 -2.28 18.61 11.72
C VAL A 371 -3.55 17.91 11.20
N GLY A 372 -3.47 16.65 10.81
CA GLY A 372 -4.61 15.87 10.33
C GLY A 372 -5.80 15.86 11.28
N MET A 373 -5.56 15.73 12.59
CA MET A 373 -6.62 15.80 13.61
C MET A 373 -7.28 17.18 13.65
N GLY A 374 -6.48 18.25 13.59
CA GLY A 374 -6.99 19.63 13.56
C GLY A 374 -7.79 19.93 12.29
N LEU A 375 -7.30 19.48 11.13
CA LEU A 375 -7.98 19.60 9.85
C LEU A 375 -9.34 18.89 9.85
N MET A 376 -9.37 17.63 10.30
CA MET A 376 -10.59 16.84 10.42
C MET A 376 -11.64 17.55 11.30
N ILE A 377 -11.24 18.05 12.47
CA ILE A 377 -12.14 18.73 13.40
C ILE A 377 -12.63 20.06 12.80
N ALA A 378 -11.73 20.86 12.20
CA ALA A 378 -12.08 22.13 11.59
C ALA A 378 -13.08 21.94 10.43
N ARG A 379 -12.88 20.92 9.58
CA ARG A 379 -13.81 20.62 8.48
C ARG A 379 -15.16 20.12 8.99
N TYR A 380 -15.16 19.21 9.97
CA TYR A 380 -16.41 18.68 10.55
C TYR A 380 -17.28 19.80 11.16
N LEU A 381 -16.66 20.71 11.91
CA LEU A 381 -17.38 21.81 12.60
C LEU A 381 -18.03 22.83 11.65
N GLN A 382 -17.63 22.90 10.38
CA GLN A 382 -18.27 23.79 9.40
C GLN A 382 -19.72 23.36 9.12
N GLU A 383 -20.02 22.07 9.26
CA GLU A 383 -21.37 21.52 8.99
C GLU A 383 -22.07 21.06 10.28
N HIS A 384 -21.29 20.71 11.31
CA HIS A 384 -21.78 20.14 12.58
C HIS A 384 -21.25 20.94 13.79
N PRO A 385 -21.79 22.14 14.07
CA PRO A 385 -21.32 22.98 15.18
C PRO A 385 -21.44 22.28 16.54
N ASP A 386 -20.34 22.28 17.32
CA ASP A 386 -20.25 21.73 18.68
C ASP A 386 -19.29 22.58 19.51
N GLU A 387 -19.77 23.16 20.62
CA GLU A 387 -18.98 24.07 21.44
C GLU A 387 -17.74 23.40 22.08
N ARG A 388 -17.86 22.14 22.54
CA ARG A 388 -16.76 21.41 23.14
C ARG A 388 -15.68 21.06 22.12
N MET A 389 -16.08 20.66 20.93
CA MET A 389 -15.15 20.37 19.84
C MET A 389 -14.45 21.65 19.38
N MET A 390 -15.18 22.78 19.31
CA MET A 390 -14.63 24.10 19.00
C MET A 390 -13.62 24.53 20.06
N GLU A 391 -13.92 24.39 21.35
CA GLU A 391 -12.97 24.71 22.45
C GLU A 391 -11.68 23.88 22.32
N SER A 392 -11.80 22.58 22.05
CA SER A 392 -10.63 21.71 21.83
C SER A 392 -9.81 22.15 20.62
N LEU A 393 -10.45 22.43 19.50
CA LEU A 393 -9.78 22.91 18.30
C LEU A 393 -9.05 24.22 18.54
N MET A 394 -9.66 25.18 19.24
CA MET A 394 -9.02 26.47 19.51
C MET A 394 -7.82 26.33 20.45
N LYS A 395 -7.84 25.43 21.44
CA LYS A 395 -6.63 25.07 22.23
C LYS A 395 -5.50 24.54 21.33
N TYR A 396 -5.85 23.71 20.34
CA TYR A 396 -4.88 23.19 19.37
C TYR A 396 -4.33 24.30 18.46
N VAL A 397 -5.17 25.21 17.98
CA VAL A 397 -4.75 26.36 17.17
C VAL A 397 -3.82 27.28 17.95
N ASP A 398 -4.11 27.54 19.23
CA ASP A 398 -3.23 28.31 20.12
C ASP A 398 -1.86 27.62 20.29
N PHE A 399 -1.84 26.29 20.40
CA PHE A 399 -0.60 25.52 20.43
C PHE A 399 0.17 25.69 19.11
N VAL A 400 -0.45 25.53 17.94
CA VAL A 400 0.20 25.71 16.64
C VAL A 400 0.80 27.09 16.49
N LYS A 401 0.07 28.15 16.85
CA LYS A 401 0.54 29.54 16.79
C LYS A 401 1.70 29.80 17.73
N ARG A 402 1.69 29.20 18.91
CA ARG A 402 2.73 29.36 19.91
C ARG A 402 4.02 28.62 19.55
N GLU A 403 3.91 27.39 19.00
CA GLU A 403 5.05 26.47 18.90
C GLU A 403 5.58 26.32 17.46
N PHE A 404 4.72 26.33 16.45
CA PHE A 404 5.10 25.96 15.08
C PHE A 404 5.08 27.06 14.05
N TYR A 405 4.51 28.20 14.39
CA TYR A 405 4.25 29.24 13.41
C TYR A 405 4.55 30.63 13.96
N GLU A 406 5.26 31.45 13.18
CA GLU A 406 5.53 32.85 13.51
C GLU A 406 4.69 33.79 12.64
N GLU A 407 3.64 34.38 13.22
CA GLU A 407 2.71 35.24 12.47
C GLU A 407 3.35 36.46 11.83
N SER A 408 4.44 36.98 12.40
CA SER A 408 5.13 38.17 11.90
C SER A 408 5.87 37.91 10.58
N THR A 409 6.44 36.72 10.43
CA THR A 409 7.31 36.35 9.31
C THR A 409 6.70 35.32 8.35
N GLY A 410 5.67 34.57 8.77
CA GLY A 410 5.15 33.41 8.04
C GLY A 410 6.05 32.18 8.13
N GLU A 411 7.04 32.17 8.99
CA GLU A 411 7.96 31.02 9.18
C GLU A 411 7.23 29.88 9.89
N VAL A 412 7.37 28.67 9.36
CA VAL A 412 6.83 27.43 9.94
C VAL A 412 7.98 26.52 10.38
N PHE A 413 7.91 26.06 11.62
CA PHE A 413 8.98 25.30 12.28
C PHE A 413 8.73 23.79 12.24
N ASN A 414 9.78 23.01 12.42
CA ASN A 414 9.72 21.55 12.38
C ASN A 414 9.25 20.92 13.70
N ASN A 415 9.65 21.49 14.83
CA ASN A 415 9.34 20.99 16.17
C ASN A 415 8.72 22.08 17.05
N ALA A 416 8.10 21.67 18.16
CA ALA A 416 7.66 22.57 19.20
C ALA A 416 8.83 23.43 19.73
N GLY A 417 8.52 24.63 20.24
CA GLY A 417 9.53 25.59 20.67
C GLY A 417 10.15 26.41 19.55
N LYS A 418 9.53 26.42 18.37
CA LYS A 418 10.00 27.17 17.18
C LYS A 418 11.46 26.82 16.82
N ASP A 419 11.75 25.51 16.82
CA ASP A 419 13.08 24.98 16.53
C ASP A 419 13.50 25.28 15.08
N ARG A 420 14.65 25.96 14.91
CA ARG A 420 15.25 26.30 13.62
C ARG A 420 16.41 25.40 13.21
N SER A 421 16.71 24.36 13.97
CA SER A 421 17.82 23.45 13.69
C SER A 421 17.67 22.72 12.36
N VAL A 422 16.43 22.46 11.93
CA VAL A 422 16.07 21.83 10.67
C VAL A 422 14.91 22.58 10.02
N ILE A 423 15.11 23.05 8.78
CA ILE A 423 14.05 23.66 7.97
C ILE A 423 13.53 22.59 7.01
N ARG A 424 12.24 22.26 7.13
CA ARG A 424 11.54 21.32 6.24
C ARG A 424 10.41 22.03 5.51
N LEU A 425 10.51 22.07 4.19
CA LEU A 425 9.47 22.65 3.34
C LEU A 425 8.12 21.89 3.42
N TYR A 426 8.13 20.66 3.91
CA TYR A 426 6.92 19.84 4.14
C TYR A 426 5.92 20.47 5.10
N ASN A 427 6.37 21.26 6.07
CA ASN A 427 5.53 21.70 7.17
C ASN A 427 4.60 22.86 6.77
N ALA A 428 5.09 23.79 5.97
CA ALA A 428 4.34 25.00 5.61
C ALA A 428 2.98 24.72 4.93
N PRO A 429 2.87 23.80 3.94
CA PRO A 429 1.60 23.48 3.30
C PRO A 429 0.52 22.98 4.25
N TRP A 430 0.88 22.20 5.26
CA TRP A 430 -0.09 21.69 6.23
C TRP A 430 -0.67 22.79 7.13
N ILE A 431 0.15 23.75 7.53
CA ILE A 431 -0.31 24.90 8.32
C ILE A 431 -1.19 25.82 7.47
N THR A 432 -0.85 26.03 6.19
CA THR A 432 -1.73 26.82 5.29
C THR A 432 -3.09 26.16 5.09
N SER A 433 -3.14 24.83 4.99
CA SER A 433 -4.40 24.07 4.92
C SER A 433 -5.23 24.26 6.19
N LEU A 434 -4.61 24.16 7.37
CA LEU A 434 -5.31 24.38 8.65
C LEU A 434 -5.87 25.81 8.74
N LEU A 435 -5.09 26.81 8.39
CA LEU A 435 -5.55 28.22 8.41
C LEU A 435 -6.66 28.47 7.38
N THR A 436 -6.62 27.82 6.23
CA THR A 436 -7.69 27.86 5.24
C THR A 436 -8.99 27.26 5.79
N GLU A 437 -8.93 26.10 6.45
CA GLU A 437 -10.10 25.49 7.11
C GLU A 437 -10.65 26.37 8.25
N LEU A 438 -9.77 27.03 9.02
CA LEU A 438 -10.18 27.97 10.06
C LEU A 438 -10.89 29.20 9.47
N TYR A 439 -10.46 29.68 8.30
CA TYR A 439 -11.21 30.75 7.60
C TYR A 439 -12.62 30.27 7.24
N TYR A 440 -12.78 29.11 6.64
CA TYR A 440 -14.10 28.56 6.31
C TYR A 440 -14.99 28.37 7.55
N LEU A 441 -14.38 27.97 8.66
CA LEU A 441 -15.10 27.75 9.93
C LEU A 441 -15.53 29.07 10.61
N THR A 442 -14.66 30.08 10.62
CA THR A 442 -14.86 31.29 11.47
C THR A 442 -15.18 32.56 10.68
N GLY A 443 -14.91 32.60 9.38
CA GLY A 443 -14.97 33.81 8.55
C GLY A 443 -13.85 34.81 8.81
N ASP A 444 -12.89 34.49 9.69
CA ASP A 444 -11.79 35.38 10.06
C ASP A 444 -10.71 35.45 8.97
N LYS A 445 -10.71 36.59 8.23
CA LYS A 445 -9.75 36.86 7.14
C LYS A 445 -8.28 36.92 7.60
N GLN A 446 -8.03 37.08 8.91
CA GLN A 446 -6.66 37.07 9.43
C GLN A 446 -5.97 35.73 9.15
N ASN A 447 -6.73 34.62 9.14
CA ASN A 447 -6.20 33.31 8.75
C ASN A 447 -5.68 33.32 7.31
N LEU A 448 -6.39 33.96 6.36
CA LEU A 448 -5.91 34.05 4.96
C LEU A 448 -4.72 35.00 4.80
N HIS A 449 -4.67 36.12 5.55
CA HIS A 449 -3.46 36.94 5.57
C HIS A 449 -2.24 36.18 6.06
N ASN A 450 -2.42 35.27 7.04
CA ASN A 450 -1.36 34.40 7.52
C ASN A 450 -0.97 33.37 6.45
N VAL A 451 -1.93 32.80 5.71
CA VAL A 451 -1.67 31.92 4.55
C VAL A 451 -0.77 32.61 3.52
N VAL A 452 -1.06 33.89 3.19
CA VAL A 452 -0.23 34.69 2.26
C VAL A 452 1.20 34.78 2.74
N LYS A 453 1.44 35.16 4.01
CA LYS A 453 2.78 35.29 4.59
C LYS A 453 3.56 33.95 4.58
N ILE A 454 2.87 32.85 4.92
CA ILE A 454 3.50 31.51 4.90
C ILE A 454 3.90 31.15 3.47
N PHE A 455 3.05 31.37 2.47
CA PHE A 455 3.41 31.09 1.09
C PHE A 455 4.53 32.00 0.57
N GLU A 456 4.57 33.28 0.94
CA GLU A 456 5.70 34.16 0.61
C GLU A 456 7.02 33.56 1.11
N THR A 457 7.07 33.13 2.36
CA THR A 457 8.26 32.51 2.96
C THR A 457 8.58 31.16 2.34
N TYR A 458 7.56 30.32 2.12
CA TYR A 458 7.70 29.01 1.50
C TYR A 458 8.27 29.10 0.07
N TYR A 459 7.71 29.95 -0.77
CA TYR A 459 8.18 30.11 -2.14
C TYR A 459 9.53 30.83 -2.24
N ALA A 460 9.81 31.77 -1.34
CA ALA A 460 11.15 32.35 -1.21
C ALA A 460 12.20 31.32 -0.79
N GLY A 461 11.80 30.28 -0.05
CA GLY A 461 12.64 29.15 0.36
C GLY A 461 12.80 28.03 -0.69
N GLY A 462 12.26 28.21 -1.91
CA GLY A 462 12.39 27.23 -2.99
C GLY A 462 11.18 26.31 -3.18
N GLY A 463 10.04 26.58 -2.53
CA GLY A 463 8.82 25.80 -2.57
C GLY A 463 8.28 25.50 -3.97
N ALA A 464 8.56 26.36 -4.97
CA ALA A 464 8.12 26.16 -6.35
C ALA A 464 8.75 24.93 -7.07
N HIS A 465 9.76 24.31 -6.47
CA HIS A 465 10.41 23.10 -6.98
C HIS A 465 10.22 21.91 -6.05
N PHE A 466 9.45 22.06 -4.99
CA PHE A 466 9.20 21.01 -3.99
C PHE A 466 7.89 20.28 -4.27
N TYR A 467 7.74 19.04 -3.80
CA TYR A 467 6.57 18.18 -4.03
C TYR A 467 5.85 17.86 -2.71
N PRO A 468 5.08 18.80 -2.14
CA PRO A 468 4.45 18.66 -0.84
C PRO A 468 3.05 18.04 -0.92
N ASN A 469 2.72 17.15 -0.02
CA ASN A 469 1.40 16.52 0.06
C ASN A 469 0.31 17.42 0.69
N GLY A 470 0.68 18.44 1.45
CA GLY A 470 -0.25 19.25 2.23
C GLY A 470 -0.92 20.39 1.47
N LEU A 471 -0.58 20.64 0.19
CA LEU A 471 -1.18 21.70 -0.58
C LEU A 471 -2.59 21.33 -1.09
N SER A 472 -3.52 22.30 -0.97
CA SER A 472 -4.88 22.23 -1.52
C SER A 472 -5.16 23.48 -2.35
N PRO A 473 -4.63 23.57 -3.60
CA PRO A 473 -4.70 24.78 -4.41
C PRO A 473 -6.13 25.24 -4.67
N TYR A 474 -7.00 24.32 -5.10
CA TYR A 474 -8.39 24.64 -5.40
C TYR A 474 -9.12 25.25 -4.18
N ARG A 475 -9.05 24.56 -3.03
CA ARG A 475 -9.71 25.00 -1.81
C ARG A 475 -9.14 26.30 -1.28
N THR A 476 -7.83 26.49 -1.36
CA THR A 476 -7.16 27.72 -0.94
C THR A 476 -7.60 28.92 -1.82
N LEU A 477 -7.56 28.78 -3.14
CA LEU A 477 -7.96 29.87 -4.05
C LEU A 477 -9.43 30.21 -3.89
N LYS A 478 -10.31 29.22 -3.73
CA LYS A 478 -11.73 29.44 -3.43
C LYS A 478 -11.97 30.17 -2.12
N ALA A 479 -11.12 29.98 -1.12
CA ALA A 479 -11.20 30.75 0.13
C ALA A 479 -10.92 32.24 -0.10
N PHE A 480 -9.93 32.60 -0.91
CA PHE A 480 -9.64 33.98 -1.29
C PHE A 480 -10.77 34.61 -2.13
N ASP A 481 -11.34 33.83 -3.09
CA ASP A 481 -12.50 34.26 -3.87
C ASP A 481 -13.69 34.61 -2.94
N GLN A 482 -14.04 33.71 -2.04
CA GLN A 482 -15.13 33.86 -1.08
C GLN A 482 -14.90 35.04 -0.11
N ALA A 483 -13.64 35.24 0.29
CA ALA A 483 -13.27 36.34 1.16
C ALA A 483 -13.29 37.71 0.45
N GLY A 484 -13.34 37.74 -0.88
CA GLY A 484 -13.20 38.97 -1.66
C GLY A 484 -11.79 39.58 -1.58
N MET A 485 -10.75 38.76 -1.32
CA MET A 485 -9.35 39.17 -1.21
C MET A 485 -8.64 38.99 -2.56
N ALA A 486 -9.06 39.80 -3.56
CA ALA A 486 -8.65 39.58 -4.96
C ALA A 486 -7.15 39.78 -5.22
N GLU A 487 -6.50 40.75 -4.56
CA GLU A 487 -5.07 41.02 -4.76
C GLU A 487 -4.21 39.91 -4.17
N GLU A 488 -4.50 39.49 -2.94
CA GLU A 488 -3.82 38.38 -2.26
C GLU A 488 -4.10 37.06 -2.98
N GLY A 489 -5.34 36.82 -3.36
CA GLY A 489 -5.74 35.65 -4.13
C GLY A 489 -4.98 35.54 -5.45
N LYS A 490 -4.83 36.68 -6.17
CA LYS A 490 -4.01 36.70 -7.39
C LYS A 490 -2.55 36.34 -7.12
N LYS A 491 -1.98 36.88 -6.04
CA LYS A 491 -0.59 36.56 -5.66
C LYS A 491 -0.38 35.05 -5.41
N ILE A 492 -1.32 34.45 -4.67
CA ILE A 492 -1.28 32.99 -4.40
C ILE A 492 -1.45 32.20 -5.70
N PHE A 493 -2.37 32.63 -6.57
CA PHE A 493 -2.57 32.04 -7.89
C PHE A 493 -1.28 32.06 -8.73
N ASP A 494 -0.57 33.19 -8.79
CA ASP A 494 0.67 33.35 -9.54
C ASP A 494 1.78 32.41 -9.00
N PHE A 495 1.86 32.22 -7.68
CA PHE A 495 2.73 31.22 -7.07
C PHE A 495 2.36 29.80 -7.52
N PHE A 496 1.09 29.44 -7.48
CA PHE A 496 0.61 28.11 -7.83
C PHE A 496 0.79 27.82 -9.33
N VAL A 497 0.58 28.79 -10.21
CA VAL A 497 0.89 28.64 -11.64
C VAL A 497 2.36 28.35 -11.85
N THR A 498 3.27 29.12 -11.22
CA THR A 498 4.73 28.87 -11.34
C THR A 498 5.10 27.48 -10.85
N HIS A 499 4.51 27.03 -9.74
CA HIS A 499 4.78 25.74 -9.15
C HIS A 499 4.29 24.59 -10.04
N THR A 500 3.05 24.66 -10.54
CA THR A 500 2.51 23.64 -11.45
C THR A 500 3.21 23.60 -12.80
N ASP A 501 3.58 24.76 -13.35
CA ASP A 501 4.33 24.81 -14.61
C ASP A 501 5.72 24.16 -14.45
N ASN A 502 6.37 24.28 -13.28
CA ASN A 502 7.60 23.55 -12.96
C ASN A 502 7.34 22.03 -12.90
N MET A 503 6.28 21.58 -12.23
CA MET A 503 5.93 20.15 -12.16
C MET A 503 5.61 19.56 -13.54
N ILE A 504 4.83 20.26 -14.37
CA ILE A 504 4.53 19.86 -15.75
C ILE A 504 5.80 19.76 -16.59
N LYS A 505 6.70 20.74 -16.46
CA LYS A 505 7.99 20.76 -17.19
C LYS A 505 8.89 19.59 -16.78
N VAL A 506 8.94 19.25 -15.51
CA VAL A 506 9.72 18.10 -14.99
C VAL A 506 9.11 16.78 -15.42
N GLY A 507 7.76 16.71 -15.46
CA GLY A 507 7.03 15.48 -15.76
C GLY A 507 7.39 14.33 -14.81
N PRO A 508 7.44 13.08 -15.29
CA PRO A 508 7.76 11.91 -14.46
C PRO A 508 9.18 11.83 -13.94
N ALA A 509 10.08 12.72 -14.34
CA ALA A 509 11.46 12.78 -13.80
C ALA A 509 11.51 13.43 -12.41
N TYR A 510 10.72 12.90 -11.47
CA TYR A 510 10.56 13.46 -10.12
C TYR A 510 11.90 13.73 -9.44
N PRO A 511 12.08 14.92 -8.86
CA PRO A 511 13.28 15.23 -8.10
C PRO A 511 13.35 14.39 -6.82
N LYS A 512 14.57 14.02 -6.41
CA LYS A 512 14.80 13.42 -5.12
C LYS A 512 14.88 14.53 -4.06
N HIS A 513 13.89 14.55 -3.16
CA HIS A 513 13.88 15.46 -2.00
C HIS A 513 14.20 14.70 -0.71
N GLU A 514 13.22 14.54 0.18
CA GLU A 514 13.36 13.78 1.43
C GLU A 514 13.19 12.27 1.21
N VAL A 515 12.42 11.87 0.20
CA VAL A 515 12.13 10.48 -0.14
C VAL A 515 12.58 10.15 -1.56
N ASN A 516 12.78 8.86 -1.83
CA ASN A 516 12.99 8.36 -3.18
C ASN A 516 11.69 8.36 -3.99
N TYR A 517 11.74 7.82 -5.24
CA TYR A 517 10.53 7.62 -6.03
C TYR A 517 9.57 6.69 -5.29
N GLU A 518 8.36 7.16 -5.07
CA GLU A 518 7.28 6.43 -4.41
C GLU A 518 5.93 7.15 -4.58
N GLN A 519 4.85 6.58 -4.07
CA GLN A 519 3.51 7.16 -4.13
C GLN A 519 3.48 8.63 -3.66
N THR A 520 4.12 8.97 -2.55
CA THR A 520 4.05 10.32 -1.97
C THR A 520 4.91 11.37 -2.67
N ILE A 521 5.71 11.01 -3.67
CA ILE A 521 6.36 11.96 -4.58
C ILE A 521 5.53 12.16 -5.86
N VAL A 522 4.71 11.18 -6.23
CA VAL A 522 3.82 11.23 -7.40
C VAL A 522 2.52 11.99 -7.10
N THR A 523 1.91 11.72 -5.95
CA THR A 523 0.61 12.33 -5.56
C THR A 523 0.62 13.86 -5.50
N PRO A 524 1.68 14.58 -5.04
CA PRO A 524 1.69 16.03 -5.06
C PRO A 524 1.54 16.61 -6.47
N ALA A 525 2.28 16.08 -7.45
CA ALA A 525 2.16 16.53 -8.83
C ALA A 525 0.77 16.21 -9.41
N ALA A 526 0.31 14.96 -9.27
CA ALA A 526 -1.00 14.52 -9.73
C ALA A 526 -2.12 15.40 -9.17
N THR A 527 -2.11 15.63 -7.85
CA THR A 527 -3.15 16.43 -7.16
C THR A 527 -3.06 17.92 -7.52
N PHE A 528 -1.87 18.51 -7.39
CA PHE A 528 -1.71 19.94 -7.54
C PHE A 528 -2.05 20.41 -8.95
N ILE A 529 -1.52 19.72 -9.98
CA ILE A 529 -1.80 20.03 -11.38
C ILE A 529 -3.31 19.88 -11.66
N SER A 530 -3.94 18.80 -11.17
CA SER A 530 -5.37 18.56 -11.38
C SER A 530 -6.24 19.60 -10.68
N GLU A 531 -5.93 19.99 -9.45
CA GLU A 531 -6.68 21.03 -8.73
C GLU A 531 -6.55 22.43 -9.39
N MET A 532 -5.39 22.74 -9.97
CA MET A 532 -5.23 23.96 -10.78
C MET A 532 -6.07 23.89 -12.06
N GLY A 533 -6.17 22.72 -12.69
CA GLY A 533 -7.09 22.46 -13.81
C GLY A 533 -8.55 22.67 -13.40
N LYS A 534 -8.96 22.15 -12.23
CA LYS A 534 -10.30 22.33 -11.68
C LYS A 534 -10.63 23.81 -11.41
N TYR A 535 -9.66 24.60 -10.95
CA TYR A 535 -9.84 26.02 -10.67
C TYR A 535 -9.91 26.86 -11.94
N THR A 536 -9.05 26.63 -12.92
CA THR A 536 -8.90 27.45 -14.13
C THR A 536 -9.77 27.03 -15.30
N GLY A 537 -10.11 25.73 -15.39
CA GLY A 537 -10.74 25.15 -16.58
C GLY A 537 -9.79 25.02 -17.78
N ASP A 538 -8.47 25.20 -17.61
CA ASP A 538 -7.49 25.12 -18.69
C ASP A 538 -7.04 23.67 -18.92
N GLU A 539 -7.24 23.17 -20.15
CA GLU A 539 -6.94 21.81 -20.59
C GLU A 539 -5.44 21.44 -20.43
N LYS A 540 -4.53 22.43 -20.44
CA LYS A 540 -3.10 22.19 -20.23
C LYS A 540 -2.80 21.38 -18.96
N TYR A 541 -3.60 21.57 -17.93
CA TYR A 541 -3.44 20.89 -16.65
C TYR A 541 -3.94 19.44 -16.71
N THR A 542 -5.01 19.17 -17.47
CA THR A 542 -5.46 17.79 -17.70
C THR A 542 -4.39 16.99 -18.46
N VAL A 543 -3.80 17.60 -19.48
CA VAL A 543 -2.68 16.99 -20.22
C VAL A 543 -1.47 16.81 -19.32
N GLY A 544 -1.10 17.83 -18.54
CA GLY A 544 0.08 17.80 -17.67
C GLY A 544 -0.03 16.81 -16.49
N ALA A 545 -1.25 16.52 -16.02
CA ALA A 545 -1.46 15.57 -14.92
C ALA A 545 -1.44 14.09 -15.38
N ARG A 546 -1.70 13.81 -16.66
CA ARG A 546 -1.95 12.46 -17.18
C ARG A 546 -0.86 11.46 -16.85
N ASP A 547 0.40 11.78 -17.13
CA ASP A 547 1.54 10.88 -16.89
C ASP A 547 1.73 10.58 -15.40
N HIS A 548 1.45 11.55 -14.54
CA HIS A 548 1.51 11.36 -13.09
C HIS A 548 0.41 10.40 -12.61
N ILE A 549 -0.79 10.50 -13.17
CA ILE A 549 -1.92 9.61 -12.86
C ILE A 549 -1.63 8.19 -13.33
N ILE A 550 -1.11 7.99 -14.56
CA ILE A 550 -0.73 6.66 -15.07
C ILE A 550 0.31 6.01 -14.16
N ASN A 551 1.31 6.76 -13.72
CA ASN A 551 2.31 6.24 -12.78
C ASN A 551 1.71 5.94 -11.40
N LEU A 552 0.75 6.75 -10.93
CA LEU A 552 0.10 6.55 -9.64
C LEU A 552 -0.77 5.28 -9.61
N GLU A 553 -1.46 4.94 -10.71
CA GLU A 553 -2.24 3.71 -10.85
C GLU A 553 -1.41 2.45 -10.55
N ARG A 554 -0.12 2.46 -10.89
CA ARG A 554 0.76 1.29 -10.74
C ARG A 554 1.13 0.95 -9.30
N PHE A 555 0.87 1.85 -8.36
CA PHE A 555 1.03 1.57 -6.93
C PHE A 555 -0.16 0.82 -6.33
N GLY A 556 -1.35 0.91 -6.92
CA GLY A 556 -2.56 0.23 -6.46
C GLY A 556 -2.70 -1.16 -7.09
N GLY A 557 -3.09 -2.15 -6.29
CA GLY A 557 -3.42 -3.50 -6.77
C GLY A 557 -4.92 -3.68 -7.02
N LYS A 558 -5.30 -4.84 -7.57
CA LYS A 558 -6.70 -5.24 -7.82
C LYS A 558 -7.02 -6.60 -7.19
N GLN A 559 -6.31 -6.96 -6.14
CA GLN A 559 -6.54 -8.20 -5.40
C GLN A 559 -7.89 -8.09 -4.64
N PRO A 560 -8.66 -9.16 -4.50
CA PRO A 560 -10.04 -9.12 -3.98
C PRO A 560 -10.11 -9.00 -2.44
N SER A 561 -9.56 -7.93 -1.90
CA SER A 561 -9.52 -7.64 -0.45
C SER A 561 -9.53 -6.15 -0.22
N PHE A 562 -10.30 -5.68 0.77
CA PHE A 562 -10.32 -4.28 1.21
C PHE A 562 -8.95 -3.77 1.66
N HIS A 563 -8.05 -4.65 2.07
CA HIS A 563 -6.67 -4.26 2.38
C HIS A 563 -5.88 -3.87 1.12
N LEU A 564 -6.13 -4.53 -0.01
CA LEU A 564 -5.25 -4.50 -1.18
C LEU A 564 -5.84 -3.77 -2.39
N TYR A 565 -7.18 -3.81 -2.57
CA TYR A 565 -7.84 -3.27 -3.76
C TYR A 565 -7.69 -1.75 -3.82
N ASP A 566 -7.06 -1.23 -4.86
CA ASP A 566 -6.72 0.20 -5.04
C ASP A 566 -5.93 0.83 -3.86
N THR A 567 -5.35 0.02 -3.00
CA THR A 567 -4.50 0.46 -1.90
C THR A 567 -3.05 0.53 -2.39
N PRO A 568 -2.39 1.70 -2.32
CA PRO A 568 -1.05 1.86 -2.86
C PRO A 568 0.01 1.13 -2.03
N ILE A 569 1.00 0.59 -2.71
CA ILE A 569 2.17 -0.05 -2.09
C ILE A 569 2.90 0.93 -1.16
N ARG A 570 3.12 0.47 0.06
CA ARG A 570 3.96 1.10 1.07
C ARG A 570 4.54 0.01 1.97
N PHE A 571 5.79 0.19 2.47
CA PHE A 571 6.46 -0.84 3.29
C PHE A 571 7.24 -0.26 4.47
N TRP A 572 7.29 1.05 4.62
CA TRP A 572 8.10 1.71 5.65
C TRP A 572 7.29 2.45 6.72
N ASP A 573 5.99 2.67 6.53
CA ASP A 573 5.19 3.43 7.49
C ASP A 573 5.08 2.73 8.85
N GLY A 574 5.05 1.41 8.89
CA GLY A 574 5.10 0.65 10.14
C GLY A 574 6.39 0.88 10.94
N TYR A 575 7.50 1.22 10.26
CA TYR A 575 8.76 1.56 10.92
C TYR A 575 8.78 3.01 11.44
N TRP A 576 8.37 3.99 10.61
CA TRP A 576 8.47 5.41 10.95
C TRP A 576 7.32 5.91 11.83
N PHE A 577 6.11 5.33 11.65
CA PHE A 577 4.88 5.83 12.28
C PHE A 577 4.24 4.84 13.25
N GLY A 578 4.64 3.58 13.23
CA GLY A 578 4.10 2.54 14.07
C GLY A 578 4.91 2.28 15.34
N LYS A 579 4.25 1.69 16.33
CA LYS A 579 4.86 1.35 17.63
C LYS A 579 5.97 0.32 17.52
N LYS A 580 5.78 -0.72 16.71
CA LYS A 580 6.75 -1.83 16.60
C LYS A 580 8.00 -1.45 15.81
N ARG A 581 7.96 -0.34 15.07
CA ARG A 581 9.06 0.09 14.19
C ARG A 581 9.50 -1.04 13.26
N LEU A 582 8.53 -1.64 12.59
CA LEU A 582 8.71 -2.81 11.76
C LEU A 582 8.66 -2.41 10.28
N TRP A 583 9.66 -2.82 9.51
CA TRP A 583 9.63 -2.77 8.06
C TRP A 583 8.77 -3.91 7.51
N GLY A 584 7.88 -3.61 6.57
CA GLY A 584 7.01 -4.57 5.90
C GLY A 584 5.84 -3.87 5.23
N ASP A 585 5.21 -4.54 4.26
CA ASP A 585 4.07 -3.98 3.53
C ASP A 585 2.94 -3.58 4.47
N VAL A 586 2.47 -2.35 4.37
CA VAL A 586 1.34 -1.81 5.12
C VAL A 586 0.19 -1.46 4.18
N PHE A 587 -0.95 -2.14 4.36
CA PHE A 587 -2.13 -2.02 3.53
C PHE A 587 -3.43 -2.03 4.36
N PRO A 588 -4.20 -0.93 4.43
CA PRO A 588 -3.78 0.42 4.09
C PRO A 588 -2.86 1.05 5.15
N HIS A 589 -2.37 2.23 4.82
CA HIS A 589 -1.62 3.09 5.73
C HIS A 589 -2.22 4.51 5.68
N TYR A 590 -1.77 5.38 6.57
CA TYR A 590 -2.35 6.72 6.71
C TYR A 590 -2.18 7.61 5.44
N TRP A 591 -1.18 7.36 4.59
CA TRP A 591 -1.01 8.08 3.32
C TRP A 591 -1.74 7.45 2.13
N SER A 592 -2.42 6.30 2.27
CA SER A 592 -3.18 5.67 1.18
C SER A 592 -4.23 6.62 0.59
N CYS A 593 -4.87 7.44 1.42
CA CYS A 593 -5.88 8.45 1.01
C CYS A 593 -5.35 9.52 0.04
N LEU A 594 -4.03 9.73 -0.08
CA LEU A 594 -3.46 10.68 -1.04
C LEU A 594 -3.71 10.27 -2.49
N SER A 595 -3.72 8.97 -2.79
CA SER A 595 -4.07 8.45 -4.11
C SER A 595 -5.54 8.73 -4.44
N ALA A 596 -6.45 8.51 -3.49
CA ALA A 596 -7.88 8.84 -3.65
C ALA A 596 -8.06 10.31 -4.02
N ARG A 597 -7.40 11.20 -3.30
CA ARG A 597 -7.44 12.63 -3.56
C ARG A 597 -6.96 13.01 -4.97
N SER A 598 -5.84 12.42 -5.40
CA SER A 598 -5.30 12.62 -6.75
C SER A 598 -6.28 12.16 -7.83
N PHE A 599 -6.87 10.97 -7.66
CA PHE A 599 -7.85 10.41 -8.58
C PHE A 599 -9.14 11.21 -8.60
N THR A 600 -9.65 11.72 -7.45
CA THR A 600 -10.80 12.61 -7.39
C THR A 600 -10.55 13.86 -8.21
N ALA A 601 -9.43 14.56 -7.97
CA ALA A 601 -9.11 15.81 -8.65
C ALA A 601 -8.94 15.61 -10.17
N PHE A 602 -8.29 14.51 -10.58
CA PHE A 602 -8.13 14.20 -12.01
C PHE A 602 -9.44 13.74 -12.65
N GLY A 603 -10.26 12.95 -11.97
CA GLY A 603 -11.60 12.57 -12.44
C GLY A 603 -12.51 13.75 -12.68
N ASP A 604 -12.38 14.80 -11.87
CA ASP A 604 -13.15 16.04 -12.03
C ASP A 604 -12.80 16.81 -13.31
N ILE A 605 -11.52 16.83 -13.71
CA ILE A 605 -11.07 17.59 -14.89
C ILE A 605 -11.06 16.77 -16.18
N SER A 606 -10.86 15.47 -16.09
CA SER A 606 -10.88 14.56 -17.25
C SER A 606 -12.29 14.10 -17.64
N GLY A 607 -13.22 14.10 -16.69
CA GLY A 607 -14.56 13.53 -16.85
C GLY A 607 -14.55 11.98 -16.87
N ASP A 608 -13.42 11.32 -16.62
CA ASP A 608 -13.32 9.87 -16.62
C ASP A 608 -13.79 9.27 -15.30
N VAL A 609 -14.90 8.55 -15.35
CA VAL A 609 -15.55 7.90 -14.21
C VAL A 609 -14.65 6.83 -13.55
N LYS A 610 -13.70 6.24 -14.30
CA LYS A 610 -12.73 5.27 -13.78
C LYS A 610 -12.03 5.84 -12.53
N TYR A 611 -11.52 7.06 -12.64
CA TYR A 611 -10.75 7.66 -11.54
C TYR A 611 -11.61 8.00 -10.32
N LYS A 612 -12.87 8.36 -10.52
CA LYS A 612 -13.80 8.57 -9.40
C LYS A 612 -14.07 7.26 -8.64
N LYS A 613 -14.26 6.16 -9.36
CA LYS A 613 -14.39 4.84 -8.75
C LYS A 613 -13.13 4.42 -7.99
N MET A 614 -11.96 4.60 -8.58
CA MET A 614 -10.69 4.30 -7.91
C MET A 614 -10.50 5.15 -6.65
N ALA A 615 -10.89 6.43 -6.69
CA ALA A 615 -10.83 7.32 -5.54
C ALA A 615 -11.76 6.84 -4.42
N GLU A 616 -12.99 6.48 -4.76
CA GLU A 616 -13.98 5.99 -3.80
C GLU A 616 -13.52 4.69 -3.14
N GLU A 617 -13.07 3.69 -3.92
CA GLU A 617 -12.56 2.44 -3.39
C GLU A 617 -11.38 2.64 -2.45
N ASN A 618 -10.38 3.41 -2.89
CA ASN A 618 -9.21 3.70 -2.07
C ASN A 618 -9.59 4.37 -0.74
N MET A 619 -10.50 5.35 -0.78
CA MET A 619 -10.93 6.08 0.42
C MET A 619 -11.77 5.21 1.34
N ARG A 620 -12.70 4.40 0.79
CA ARG A 620 -13.49 3.43 1.56
C ARG A 620 -12.57 2.46 2.30
N ASN A 621 -11.55 1.93 1.62
CA ASN A 621 -10.60 0.98 2.20
C ASN A 621 -9.74 1.58 3.33
N CYS A 622 -9.49 2.90 3.32
CA CYS A 622 -8.85 3.56 4.46
C CYS A 622 -9.70 3.55 5.74
N LEU A 623 -11.03 3.33 5.66
CA LEU A 623 -11.91 3.32 6.84
C LEU A 623 -11.64 2.15 7.79
N CYS A 624 -11.00 1.07 7.34
CA CYS A 624 -10.60 -0.03 8.22
C CYS A 624 -9.57 0.37 9.28
N LEU A 625 -8.91 1.53 9.12
CA LEU A 625 -8.02 2.09 10.13
C LEU A 625 -8.75 2.69 11.34
N PHE A 626 -10.07 2.68 11.35
CA PHE A 626 -10.89 3.25 12.42
C PHE A 626 -11.81 2.18 13.03
N THR A 627 -11.89 2.17 14.35
CA THR A 627 -12.76 1.24 15.08
C THR A 627 -14.06 1.92 15.54
N PRO A 628 -15.13 1.17 15.79
CA PRO A 628 -16.43 1.73 16.22
C PRO A 628 -16.41 2.53 17.53
N ASP A 629 -15.38 2.38 18.36
CA ASP A 629 -15.17 3.18 19.57
C ASP A 629 -14.31 4.45 19.35
N GLY A 630 -13.96 4.76 18.09
CA GLY A 630 -13.23 5.96 17.69
C GLY A 630 -11.71 5.87 17.81
N ARG A 631 -11.14 4.68 18.09
CA ARG A 631 -9.69 4.49 17.98
C ARG A 631 -9.29 4.56 16.51
N GLY A 632 -8.03 4.97 16.26
CA GLY A 632 -7.42 4.89 14.97
C GLY A 632 -6.16 4.01 15.00
N SER A 633 -5.72 3.56 13.84
CA SER A 633 -4.45 2.87 13.60
C SER A 633 -3.69 3.56 12.49
N ALA A 634 -2.38 3.71 12.62
CA ALA A 634 -1.54 4.29 11.59
C ALA A 634 -1.48 3.43 10.32
N ALA A 635 -1.54 2.11 10.47
CA ALA A 635 -1.43 1.16 9.37
C ALA A 635 -1.81 -0.26 9.78
N TYR A 636 -2.13 -1.11 8.79
CA TYR A 636 -2.21 -2.56 8.94
C TYR A 636 -0.95 -3.22 8.35
N MET A 637 -0.22 -4.00 9.15
CA MET A 637 0.94 -4.78 8.71
C MET A 637 0.45 -6.06 8.05
N TYR A 638 0.52 -6.13 6.73
CA TYR A 638 -0.14 -7.15 5.93
C TYR A 638 0.59 -8.50 5.86
N PRO A 639 1.94 -8.59 5.66
CA PRO A 639 2.59 -9.88 5.52
C PRO A 639 2.47 -10.75 6.77
N HIS A 640 2.46 -12.06 6.60
CA HIS A 640 2.42 -13.04 7.70
C HIS A 640 3.58 -12.84 8.68
N THR A 641 4.80 -12.68 8.16
CA THR A 641 5.95 -12.24 8.98
C THR A 641 6.79 -11.20 8.22
N CYS A 642 7.40 -10.28 8.98
CA CYS A 642 8.30 -9.25 8.48
C CYS A 642 9.63 -9.33 9.22
N ASN A 643 10.73 -9.64 8.54
CA ASN A 643 12.05 -9.86 9.16
C ASN A 643 11.98 -10.82 10.37
N GLY A 644 11.16 -11.88 10.28
CA GLY A 644 10.96 -12.88 11.33
C GLY A 644 10.08 -12.45 12.51
N ILE A 645 9.39 -11.31 12.40
CA ILE A 645 8.42 -10.81 13.40
C ILE A 645 7.02 -10.99 12.84
N ASP A 646 6.08 -11.45 13.67
CA ASP A 646 4.69 -11.67 13.27
C ASP A 646 4.04 -10.37 12.77
N GLY A 647 3.45 -10.44 11.59
CA GLY A 647 2.65 -9.40 10.92
C GLY A 647 1.16 -9.53 11.22
N GLU A 648 0.30 -9.27 10.23
CA GLU A 648 -1.16 -9.42 10.28
C GLU A 648 -1.80 -8.71 11.49
N PHE A 649 -1.46 -7.43 11.69
CA PHE A 649 -1.97 -6.64 12.80
C PHE A 649 -2.16 -5.17 12.45
N TYR A 650 -3.18 -4.54 13.06
CA TYR A 650 -3.30 -3.09 13.11
C TYR A 650 -2.35 -2.51 14.16
N ASP A 651 -1.59 -1.46 13.77
CA ASP A 651 -0.71 -0.78 14.73
C ASP A 651 -1.53 -0.15 15.85
N VAL A 652 -1.03 -0.25 17.07
CA VAL A 652 -1.74 0.24 18.27
C VAL A 652 -1.59 1.76 18.48
N TRP A 653 -0.82 2.43 17.64
CA TRP A 653 -0.69 3.89 17.66
C TRP A 653 -1.72 4.54 16.75
N ALA A 654 -2.56 5.40 17.34
CA ALA A 654 -3.34 6.37 16.60
C ALA A 654 -2.44 7.56 16.28
N ASN A 655 -2.07 7.68 15.01
CA ASN A 655 -1.08 8.64 14.53
C ASN A 655 -1.71 9.59 13.48
N ASP A 656 -1.54 9.38 12.20
CA ASP A 656 -1.90 10.33 11.13
C ASP A 656 -3.06 9.87 10.23
N GLN A 657 -3.68 8.77 10.54
CA GLN A 657 -4.79 8.20 9.76
C GLN A 657 -5.97 9.17 9.58
N ASP A 658 -6.08 10.20 10.41
CA ASP A 658 -7.16 11.19 10.38
C ASP A 658 -7.22 12.03 9.09
N PHE A 659 -6.13 12.07 8.31
CA PHE A 659 -6.13 12.67 6.98
C PHE A 659 -7.13 12.00 6.03
N ALA A 660 -7.36 10.69 6.15
CA ALA A 660 -8.36 10.00 5.34
C ALA A 660 -9.77 10.57 5.58
N LEU A 661 -10.15 10.75 6.84
CA LEU A 661 -11.44 11.34 7.20
C LEU A 661 -11.57 12.81 6.78
N TYR A 662 -10.48 13.56 6.92
CA TYR A 662 -10.46 14.95 6.46
C TYR A 662 -10.65 15.06 4.95
N PHE A 663 -9.89 14.31 4.15
CA PHE A 663 -10.00 14.36 2.69
C PHE A 663 -11.33 13.79 2.19
N ALA A 664 -11.86 12.75 2.82
CA ALA A 664 -13.19 12.24 2.48
C ALA A 664 -14.28 13.31 2.58
N MET A 665 -14.28 14.09 3.67
CA MET A 665 -15.22 15.22 3.87
C MET A 665 -14.89 16.43 2.98
N MET A 666 -13.62 16.72 2.75
CA MET A 666 -13.19 17.91 1.98
C MET A 666 -13.51 17.74 0.50
N ASP A 667 -13.27 16.55 -0.05
CA ASP A 667 -13.42 16.24 -1.47
C ASP A 667 -14.82 15.69 -1.81
N GLY A 668 -15.70 15.45 -0.80
CA GLY A 668 -17.06 14.94 -0.99
C GLY A 668 -17.06 13.57 -1.69
N ILE A 669 -16.12 12.68 -1.37
CA ILE A 669 -15.89 11.44 -2.13
C ILE A 669 -17.08 10.49 -2.06
N PHE A 670 -17.86 10.54 -0.98
CA PHE A 670 -19.03 9.66 -0.75
C PHE A 670 -20.38 10.37 -0.97
N GLU A 671 -20.39 11.60 -1.53
CA GLU A 671 -21.59 12.42 -1.79
C GLU A 671 -22.22 12.21 -3.17
#